data_3c53c2978aec62fd3e50a0c0dad7eac0
#
_entry.id   3c53c2978aec62fd3e50a0c0dad7eac0
#
_cell.length_a   1.000
_cell.length_b   1.000
_cell.length_c   1.000
_cell.angle_alpha   90.00
_cell.angle_beta   90.00
_cell.angle_gamma   90.00
#
_symmetry.space_group_name_H-M   'P 1'
#
loop_
_entity.id
_entity.type
_entity.pdbx_description
1 polymer ?
#
loop_
_entity_poly.entity_id
_entity_poly.type
_entity_poly.pdbx_seq_one_letter_code
_entity_poly.pdbx_strand_id
1 'polypeptide(L)'
;MEEFQYQKGKLFCEGVDIQNLTRRIETPFYLYSYRKIIDNFREIKNSFALLSPLVCYSLKANDNLTLCRILSEEGAGADIVSGGELYKALLAGFSPHKIIFAGVGKGEKEIKEAIEEDIFMFNIESEGEWEVIERIARRLNKGVKISIRVNPDIDPETHRYITTGKKENKFGLNFSQAEKLYKEIKKSDKVEPRGIHIHIGSQITTPYPYFQSLKKVLKFVRHLQEEGIDLEYIDIGGGFGISYEETKPALKIKELVEIIAPLIQKMEMKLILEPGRYIMGNAGVLVTRVRYKKRMESKTFIIVDAGMNDLIRPSLYGAYHRIKKVKEPQNDSIEEIVDVVGPICESGDFFAQERSLPKIEEGEYLAIMDTGAYGFSMSSSYNARPRLAEILVKDKRWWIIRERESYQDLVRKEIIPQDLFSNRPLMQNSYLPFTKMEGSGNDFIIVDNRLSLLQNGREFALKFCPRKKGIGADGVLILKESSKADFKVQIFNSDGSEAEMCGNGARCIAHFAYLKGITGRRGSFETLAGIISYEIQNENRVKVKMSDPHSISLNIALSLGKESLRGHYLNTGVPHFVLFVPKIEEAPLEDLAPRIRYHSKFKPAGTNVDFVEVGKNILRMRTYERGVEGETLACGTGAVASAIISNLIYSLDSPIKVRTRGGELSVYFEKAGKEKFANVFLEGEAEVVYEGKITIR
;
A
#
# COMPACT_ATOMS: atom_id res chain seq x y z
N MET A 1 -22.10 23.24 6.21
CA MET A 1 -22.45 23.25 4.76
C MET A 1 -22.39 21.82 4.26
N GLU A 2 -23.30 21.41 3.39
CA GLU A 2 -23.17 20.11 2.73
C GLU A 2 -21.93 20.14 1.82
N GLU A 3 -21.07 19.14 1.91
CA GLU A 3 -19.83 19.08 1.11
C GLU A 3 -20.06 18.64 -0.35
N PHE A 4 -21.22 18.00 -0.60
CA PHE A 4 -21.69 17.63 -1.94
C PHE A 4 -22.91 18.48 -2.30
N GLN A 5 -22.70 19.61 -2.97
CA GLN A 5 -23.76 20.56 -3.29
C GLN A 5 -23.68 21.08 -4.72
N TYR A 6 -24.82 21.51 -5.24
CA TYR A 6 -24.87 22.16 -6.53
C TYR A 6 -24.32 23.58 -6.46
N GLN A 7 -23.45 23.91 -7.39
CA GLN A 7 -22.93 25.26 -7.60
C GLN A 7 -22.89 25.51 -9.11
N LYS A 8 -23.51 26.60 -9.57
CA LYS A 8 -23.56 26.99 -10.99
C LYS A 8 -24.03 25.85 -11.92
N GLY A 9 -25.05 25.12 -11.51
CA GLY A 9 -25.65 24.05 -12.30
C GLY A 9 -24.88 22.73 -12.33
N LYS A 10 -23.93 22.51 -11.42
CA LYS A 10 -23.11 21.29 -11.33
C LYS A 10 -22.92 20.84 -9.89
N LEU A 11 -22.77 19.55 -9.67
CA LEU A 11 -22.44 18.97 -8.39
C LEU A 11 -20.94 19.10 -8.10
N PHE A 12 -20.64 19.67 -6.94
CA PHE A 12 -19.28 19.82 -6.43
C PHE A 12 -19.06 18.93 -5.21
N CYS A 13 -17.82 18.46 -5.06
CA CYS A 13 -17.28 17.97 -3.81
C CYS A 13 -16.32 19.04 -3.29
N GLU A 14 -16.62 19.65 -2.15
CA GLU A 14 -15.91 20.84 -1.66
C GLU A 14 -15.77 21.91 -2.75
N GLY A 15 -14.56 22.15 -3.27
CA GLY A 15 -14.31 23.11 -4.35
C GLY A 15 -14.03 22.48 -5.72
N VAL A 16 -14.25 21.16 -5.88
CA VAL A 16 -13.98 20.42 -7.12
C VAL A 16 -15.26 20.08 -7.86
N ASP A 17 -15.37 20.51 -9.12
CA ASP A 17 -16.45 20.16 -10.04
C ASP A 17 -16.32 18.65 -10.43
N ILE A 18 -17.30 17.84 -10.04
CA ILE A 18 -17.31 16.39 -10.30
C ILE A 18 -17.37 16.11 -11.79
N GLN A 19 -18.06 16.91 -12.58
CA GLN A 19 -18.11 16.73 -14.05
C GLN A 19 -16.74 16.97 -14.70
N ASN A 20 -15.94 17.90 -14.19
CA ASN A 20 -14.59 18.10 -14.69
C ASN A 20 -13.65 16.93 -14.27
N LEU A 21 -13.91 16.31 -13.12
CA LEU A 21 -13.16 15.15 -12.67
C LEU A 21 -13.41 13.93 -13.57
N THR A 22 -14.68 13.71 -14.04
CA THR A 22 -15.02 12.60 -14.95
C THR A 22 -14.36 12.71 -16.34
N ARG A 23 -13.81 13.86 -16.70
CA ARG A 23 -13.01 14.03 -17.93
C ARG A 23 -11.58 13.52 -17.79
N ARG A 24 -11.10 13.37 -16.55
CA ARG A 24 -9.73 12.98 -16.22
C ARG A 24 -9.64 11.58 -15.65
N ILE A 25 -10.70 11.13 -14.99
CA ILE A 25 -10.78 9.84 -14.35
C ILE A 25 -11.99 9.10 -14.90
N GLU A 26 -11.75 7.90 -15.41
CA GLU A 26 -12.80 7.03 -15.94
C GLU A 26 -13.78 6.61 -14.83
N THR A 27 -15.08 6.68 -15.11
CA THR A 27 -16.13 6.15 -14.23
C THR A 27 -16.21 4.62 -14.31
N PRO A 28 -16.76 3.93 -13.29
CA PRO A 28 -17.14 4.47 -11.98
C PRO A 28 -15.93 4.66 -11.05
N PHE A 29 -16.05 5.54 -10.06
CA PHE A 29 -15.04 5.73 -9.02
C PHE A 29 -15.66 6.22 -7.71
N TYR A 30 -14.99 5.98 -6.57
CA TYR A 30 -15.34 6.56 -5.28
C TYR A 30 -14.70 7.93 -5.11
N LEU A 31 -15.45 8.88 -4.53
CA LEU A 31 -15.00 10.24 -4.26
C LEU A 31 -15.29 10.61 -2.82
N TYR A 32 -14.27 11.03 -2.07
CA TYR A 32 -14.37 11.38 -0.66
C TYR A 32 -14.04 12.84 -0.41
N SER A 33 -14.76 13.49 0.54
CA SER A 33 -14.47 14.81 1.06
C SER A 33 -13.60 14.72 2.30
N TYR A 34 -12.41 15.30 2.26
CA TYR A 34 -11.51 15.44 3.41
C TYR A 34 -12.20 16.20 4.57
N ARG A 35 -12.79 17.34 4.25
CA ARG A 35 -13.44 18.21 5.23
C ARG A 35 -14.56 17.47 5.98
N LYS A 36 -15.41 16.76 5.25
CA LYS A 36 -16.52 16.04 5.86
C LYS A 36 -16.04 14.92 6.81
N ILE A 37 -14.98 14.21 6.46
CA ILE A 37 -14.37 13.20 7.33
C ILE A 37 -13.92 13.83 8.65
N ILE A 38 -13.20 14.94 8.57
CA ILE A 38 -12.67 15.65 9.73
C ILE A 38 -13.80 16.22 10.59
N ASP A 39 -14.79 16.85 9.97
CA ASP A 39 -15.91 17.47 10.68
C ASP A 39 -16.73 16.41 11.44
N ASN A 40 -17.02 15.27 10.82
CA ASN A 40 -17.73 14.17 11.46
C ASN A 40 -16.93 13.60 12.65
N PHE A 41 -15.61 13.39 12.50
CA PHE A 41 -14.76 12.92 13.58
C PHE A 41 -14.71 13.92 14.75
N ARG A 42 -14.50 15.19 14.44
CA ARG A 42 -14.44 16.27 15.44
C ARG A 42 -15.79 16.51 16.12
N GLU A 43 -16.89 16.35 15.41
CA GLU A 43 -18.22 16.42 16.00
C GLU A 43 -18.40 15.40 17.13
N ILE A 44 -18.03 14.12 16.88
CA ILE A 44 -18.06 13.09 17.91
C ILE A 44 -17.13 13.46 19.07
N LYS A 45 -15.86 13.71 18.79
CA LYS A 45 -14.83 13.99 19.78
C LYS A 45 -15.22 15.18 20.69
N ASN A 46 -15.70 16.26 20.08
CA ASN A 46 -16.08 17.47 20.82
C ASN A 46 -17.38 17.31 21.59
N SER A 47 -18.36 16.60 21.04
CA SER A 47 -19.63 16.35 21.74
C SER A 47 -19.42 15.53 23.01
N PHE A 48 -18.50 14.56 22.98
CA PHE A 48 -18.15 13.72 24.13
C PHE A 48 -17.01 14.29 24.99
N ALA A 49 -16.54 15.52 24.75
CA ALA A 49 -15.34 16.07 25.43
C ALA A 49 -15.40 16.02 26.96
N LEU A 50 -16.60 16.19 27.55
CA LEU A 50 -16.80 16.08 29.00
C LEU A 50 -16.39 14.71 29.59
N LEU A 51 -16.44 13.65 28.79
CA LEU A 51 -16.10 12.28 29.16
C LEU A 51 -14.69 11.87 28.71
N SER A 52 -13.96 12.77 28.03
CA SER A 52 -12.61 12.56 27.50
C SER A 52 -12.44 11.19 26.79
N PRO A 53 -13.25 10.86 25.77
CA PRO A 53 -13.28 9.53 25.19
C PRO A 53 -12.02 9.20 24.40
N LEU A 54 -11.64 7.92 24.37
CA LEU A 54 -10.81 7.37 23.31
C LEU A 54 -11.74 7.05 22.11
N VAL A 55 -11.61 7.80 21.02
CA VAL A 55 -12.38 7.57 19.80
C VAL A 55 -11.55 6.71 18.85
N CYS A 56 -11.92 5.42 18.71
CA CYS A 56 -11.29 4.46 17.82
C CYS A 56 -12.08 4.37 16.51
N TYR A 57 -11.47 4.79 15.41
CA TYR A 57 -12.11 4.65 14.10
C TYR A 57 -12.24 3.17 13.70
N SER A 58 -13.45 2.72 13.35
CA SER A 58 -13.68 1.35 12.86
C SER A 58 -13.24 1.20 11.41
N LEU A 59 -12.08 0.55 11.17
CA LEU A 59 -11.48 0.39 9.85
C LEU A 59 -12.38 -0.37 8.86
N LYS A 60 -13.20 -1.31 9.36
CA LYS A 60 -14.18 -2.05 8.56
C LYS A 60 -15.14 -1.17 7.76
N ALA A 61 -15.35 0.08 8.17
CA ALA A 61 -16.19 1.01 7.42
C ALA A 61 -15.52 1.47 6.12
N ASN A 62 -14.23 1.82 6.19
CA ASN A 62 -13.37 2.11 5.04
C ASN A 62 -11.89 2.06 5.48
N ASP A 63 -11.15 1.12 4.95
CA ASP A 63 -9.77 0.82 5.35
C ASP A 63 -8.70 1.39 4.39
N ASN A 64 -9.05 2.38 3.57
CA ASN A 64 -8.09 3.05 2.70
C ASN A 64 -6.99 3.74 3.53
N LEU A 65 -5.73 3.48 3.21
CA LEU A 65 -4.58 3.94 4.00
C LEU A 65 -4.54 5.46 4.17
N THR A 66 -4.89 6.22 3.12
CA THR A 66 -4.91 7.69 3.19
C THR A 66 -6.00 8.19 4.13
N LEU A 67 -7.20 7.59 4.09
CA LEU A 67 -8.32 7.95 4.97
C LEU A 67 -8.00 7.57 6.42
N CYS A 68 -7.41 6.40 6.64
CA CYS A 68 -6.92 5.97 7.94
C CYS A 68 -5.84 6.91 8.48
N ARG A 69 -4.87 7.32 7.63
CA ARG A 69 -3.80 8.26 8.02
C ARG A 69 -4.36 9.61 8.46
N ILE A 70 -5.34 10.15 7.74
CA ILE A 70 -6.00 11.41 8.12
C ILE A 70 -6.58 11.33 9.54
N LEU A 71 -7.27 10.24 9.88
CA LEU A 71 -7.87 10.07 11.20
C LEU A 71 -6.81 9.80 12.29
N SER A 72 -5.76 9.06 11.97
CA SER A 72 -4.61 8.88 12.86
C SER A 72 -3.96 10.22 13.23
N GLU A 73 -3.77 11.13 12.28
CA GLU A 73 -3.23 12.48 12.51
C GLU A 73 -4.17 13.38 13.32
N GLU A 74 -5.49 13.20 13.22
CA GLU A 74 -6.48 13.85 14.10
C GLU A 74 -6.49 13.27 15.53
N GLY A 75 -5.66 12.25 15.79
CA GLY A 75 -5.47 11.64 17.11
C GLY A 75 -6.44 10.52 17.43
N ALA A 76 -7.15 9.96 16.44
CA ALA A 76 -7.99 8.78 16.62
C ALA A 76 -7.17 7.56 17.04
N GLY A 77 -7.82 6.63 17.76
CA GLY A 77 -7.45 5.23 17.84
C GLY A 77 -8.03 4.45 16.67
N ALA A 78 -7.83 3.13 16.65
CA ALA A 78 -8.37 2.22 15.66
C ALA A 78 -9.14 1.06 16.30
N ASP A 79 -10.35 0.79 15.82
CA ASP A 79 -11.09 -0.46 16.04
C ASP A 79 -10.85 -1.35 14.81
N ILE A 80 -10.24 -2.52 15.05
CA ILE A 80 -9.87 -3.49 14.03
C ILE A 80 -10.54 -4.84 14.29
N VAL A 81 -10.76 -5.62 13.23
CA VAL A 81 -11.41 -6.94 13.32
C VAL A 81 -10.63 -8.05 12.60
N SER A 82 -9.41 -7.76 12.12
CA SER A 82 -8.54 -8.74 11.47
C SER A 82 -7.07 -8.33 11.52
N GLY A 83 -6.15 -9.28 11.27
CA GLY A 83 -4.73 -8.99 11.11
C GLY A 83 -4.42 -8.08 9.92
N GLY A 84 -5.23 -8.15 8.86
CA GLY A 84 -5.12 -7.23 7.72
C GLY A 84 -5.43 -5.78 8.09
N GLU A 85 -6.43 -5.56 8.94
CA GLU A 85 -6.75 -4.23 9.48
C GLU A 85 -5.68 -3.76 10.47
N LEU A 86 -5.09 -4.66 11.29
CA LEU A 86 -3.94 -4.36 12.15
C LEU A 86 -2.77 -3.83 11.30
N TYR A 87 -2.40 -4.57 10.27
CA TYR A 87 -1.33 -4.18 9.37
C TYR A 87 -1.58 -2.79 8.73
N LYS A 88 -2.79 -2.54 8.25
CA LYS A 88 -3.18 -1.24 7.69
C LYS A 88 -3.17 -0.12 8.73
N ALA A 89 -3.65 -0.38 9.94
CA ALA A 89 -3.66 0.59 11.04
C ALA A 89 -2.23 1.04 11.38
N LEU A 90 -1.30 0.10 11.51
CA LEU A 90 0.11 0.39 11.77
C LEU A 90 0.76 1.18 10.64
N LEU A 91 0.54 0.79 9.38
CA LEU A 91 1.03 1.52 8.21
C LEU A 91 0.45 2.94 8.12
N ALA A 92 -0.81 3.12 8.48
CA ALA A 92 -1.46 4.43 8.53
C ALA A 92 -0.96 5.30 9.71
N GLY A 93 -0.17 4.74 10.64
CA GLY A 93 0.45 5.45 11.74
C GLY A 93 -0.44 5.59 12.96
N PHE A 94 -1.45 4.75 13.15
CA PHE A 94 -2.13 4.65 14.44
C PHE A 94 -1.17 4.14 15.50
N SER A 95 -1.20 4.77 16.68
CA SER A 95 -0.43 4.27 17.83
C SER A 95 -0.96 2.91 18.26
N PRO A 96 -0.11 1.87 18.42
CA PRO A 96 -0.53 0.57 18.93
C PRO A 96 -1.33 0.69 20.24
N HIS A 97 -0.89 1.56 21.16
CA HIS A 97 -1.57 1.84 22.43
C HIS A 97 -2.94 2.54 22.32
N LYS A 98 -3.46 2.71 21.11
CA LYS A 98 -4.82 3.18 20.80
C LYS A 98 -5.54 2.24 19.84
N ILE A 99 -5.04 1.02 19.64
CA ILE A 99 -5.67 0.00 18.78
C ILE A 99 -6.44 -0.97 19.66
N ILE A 100 -7.71 -1.19 19.32
CA ILE A 100 -8.59 -2.20 19.93
C ILE A 100 -8.87 -3.27 18.88
N PHE A 101 -8.71 -4.53 19.28
CA PHE A 101 -8.98 -5.65 18.41
C PHE A 101 -10.30 -6.35 18.82
N ALA A 102 -11.36 -6.07 18.06
CA ALA A 102 -12.68 -6.67 18.21
C ALA A 102 -12.92 -7.85 17.23
N GLY A 103 -14.12 -8.44 17.24
CA GLY A 103 -14.53 -9.53 16.33
C GLY A 103 -14.44 -10.91 16.92
N VAL A 104 -15.38 -11.78 16.46
CA VAL A 104 -15.66 -13.13 17.04
C VAL A 104 -14.72 -14.24 16.59
N GLY A 105 -13.80 -13.99 15.67
CA GLY A 105 -13.02 -15.05 15.02
C GLY A 105 -11.54 -14.71 14.87
N LYS A 106 -10.90 -14.10 15.88
CA LYS A 106 -9.47 -13.82 15.87
C LYS A 106 -8.65 -15.10 15.82
N GLY A 107 -7.78 -15.23 14.81
CA GLY A 107 -6.89 -16.39 14.67
C GLY A 107 -5.65 -16.29 15.57
N GLU A 108 -5.03 -17.44 15.91
CA GLU A 108 -3.83 -17.48 16.76
C GLU A 108 -2.70 -16.58 16.23
N LYS A 109 -2.50 -16.57 14.91
CA LYS A 109 -1.48 -15.72 14.26
C LYS A 109 -1.78 -14.24 14.47
N GLU A 110 -3.03 -13.82 14.26
CA GLU A 110 -3.45 -12.42 14.41
C GLU A 110 -3.36 -11.96 15.88
N ILE A 111 -3.75 -12.82 16.81
CA ILE A 111 -3.60 -12.57 18.26
C ILE A 111 -2.13 -12.40 18.63
N LYS A 112 -1.26 -13.29 18.11
CA LYS A 112 0.19 -13.21 18.34
C LYS A 112 0.77 -11.90 17.83
N GLU A 113 0.49 -11.55 16.58
CA GLU A 113 0.94 -10.30 15.94
C GLU A 113 0.48 -9.08 16.75
N ALA A 114 -0.79 -9.05 17.18
CA ALA A 114 -1.33 -7.95 17.96
C ALA A 114 -0.68 -7.82 19.37
N ILE A 115 -0.35 -8.94 20.02
CA ILE A 115 0.38 -8.94 21.30
C ILE A 115 1.84 -8.48 21.08
N GLU A 116 2.49 -8.89 19.99
CA GLU A 116 3.84 -8.47 19.65
C GLU A 116 3.92 -6.97 19.40
N GLU A 117 2.92 -6.37 18.78
CA GLU A 117 2.78 -4.93 18.52
C GLU A 117 2.32 -4.12 19.73
N ASP A 118 2.00 -4.77 20.87
CA ASP A 118 1.59 -4.14 22.13
C ASP A 118 0.35 -3.24 21.95
N ILE A 119 -0.70 -3.78 21.34
CA ILE A 119 -1.95 -3.05 21.13
C ILE A 119 -2.61 -2.69 22.47
N PHE A 120 -3.51 -1.71 22.44
CA PHE A 120 -4.16 -1.19 23.64
C PHE A 120 -4.99 -2.26 24.37
N MET A 121 -5.88 -2.98 23.65
CA MET A 121 -6.81 -3.92 24.27
C MET A 121 -7.45 -4.86 23.25
N PHE A 122 -7.77 -6.09 23.69
CA PHE A 122 -8.63 -7.00 22.93
C PHE A 122 -10.07 -6.93 23.48
N ASN A 123 -11.05 -6.78 22.59
CA ASN A 123 -12.46 -7.02 22.89
C ASN A 123 -12.76 -8.48 22.60
N ILE A 124 -12.89 -9.32 23.63
CA ILE A 124 -13.12 -10.77 23.49
C ILE A 124 -14.61 -11.13 23.58
N GLU A 125 -14.97 -12.20 22.91
CA GLU A 125 -16.37 -12.61 22.72
C GLU A 125 -16.65 -14.07 23.16
N SER A 126 -15.60 -14.81 23.62
CA SER A 126 -15.75 -16.20 24.06
C SER A 126 -14.63 -16.61 25.05
N GLU A 127 -14.89 -17.69 25.80
CA GLU A 127 -13.93 -18.34 26.68
C GLU A 127 -12.73 -18.92 25.91
N GLY A 128 -12.99 -19.62 24.78
CA GLY A 128 -11.92 -20.18 23.96
C GLY A 128 -10.98 -19.13 23.37
N GLU A 129 -11.49 -17.92 23.09
CA GLU A 129 -10.66 -16.80 22.63
C GLU A 129 -9.71 -16.33 23.76
N TRP A 130 -10.22 -16.22 24.98
CA TRP A 130 -9.38 -15.90 26.15
C TRP A 130 -8.27 -16.94 26.35
N GLU A 131 -8.60 -18.25 26.30
CA GLU A 131 -7.60 -19.32 26.47
C GLU A 131 -6.45 -19.19 25.45
N VAL A 132 -6.75 -18.84 24.23
CA VAL A 132 -5.73 -18.60 23.19
C VAL A 132 -4.88 -17.39 23.52
N ILE A 133 -5.50 -16.27 23.92
CA ILE A 133 -4.77 -15.05 24.32
C ILE A 133 -3.86 -15.32 25.50
N GLU A 134 -4.37 -15.99 26.56
CA GLU A 134 -3.61 -16.35 27.75
C GLU A 134 -2.39 -17.23 27.41
N ARG A 135 -2.58 -18.26 26.59
CA ARG A 135 -1.52 -19.16 26.15
C ARG A 135 -0.43 -18.43 25.38
N ILE A 136 -0.79 -17.50 24.47
CA ILE A 136 0.15 -16.72 23.68
C ILE A 136 0.85 -15.67 24.54
N ALA A 137 0.13 -14.96 25.42
CA ALA A 137 0.68 -13.97 26.34
C ALA A 137 1.74 -14.60 27.28
N ARG A 138 1.47 -15.79 27.83
CA ARG A 138 2.45 -16.56 28.62
C ARG A 138 3.68 -16.94 27.80
N ARG A 139 3.49 -17.44 26.57
CA ARG A 139 4.61 -17.82 25.69
C ARG A 139 5.51 -16.63 25.33
N LEU A 140 4.91 -15.45 25.11
CA LEU A 140 5.63 -14.22 24.78
C LEU A 140 6.11 -13.46 26.02
N ASN A 141 5.70 -13.90 27.22
CA ASN A 141 5.93 -13.22 28.48
C ASN A 141 5.49 -11.74 28.48
N LYS A 142 4.32 -11.45 27.86
CA LYS A 142 3.75 -10.11 27.76
C LYS A 142 2.44 -10.00 28.53
N GLY A 143 2.20 -8.84 29.17
CA GLY A 143 0.91 -8.49 29.75
C GLY A 143 -0.08 -8.06 28.68
N VAL A 144 -1.34 -8.49 28.78
CA VAL A 144 -2.39 -8.19 27.81
C VAL A 144 -3.63 -7.65 28.53
N LYS A 145 -4.17 -6.55 28.03
CA LYS A 145 -5.44 -5.99 28.50
C LYS A 145 -6.58 -6.49 27.66
N ILE A 146 -7.67 -6.87 28.30
CA ILE A 146 -8.87 -7.30 27.62
C ILE A 146 -10.12 -6.56 28.11
N SER A 147 -11.11 -6.52 27.25
CA SER A 147 -12.50 -6.16 27.54
C SER A 147 -13.40 -7.32 27.10
N ILE A 148 -14.39 -7.66 27.90
CA ILE A 148 -15.36 -8.68 27.53
C ILE A 148 -16.56 -8.00 26.87
N ARG A 149 -16.89 -8.44 25.64
CA ARG A 149 -18.10 -8.01 24.98
C ARG A 149 -19.32 -8.70 25.57
N VAL A 150 -20.21 -7.91 26.13
CA VAL A 150 -21.49 -8.38 26.67
C VAL A 150 -22.63 -8.04 25.75
N ASN A 151 -23.59 -8.93 25.65
CA ASN A 151 -24.83 -8.73 24.92
C ASN A 151 -25.93 -8.31 25.91
N PRO A 152 -26.37 -7.04 25.89
CA PRO A 152 -27.39 -6.54 26.84
C PRO A 152 -28.80 -6.94 26.48
N ASP A 153 -29.02 -7.68 25.39
CA ASP A 153 -30.35 -8.10 24.91
C ASP A 153 -31.31 -6.90 24.73
N ILE A 154 -30.90 -6.01 23.81
CA ILE A 154 -31.66 -4.81 23.41
C ILE A 154 -31.90 -4.87 21.90
N ASP A 155 -33.13 -4.58 21.47
CA ASP A 155 -33.49 -4.41 20.06
C ASP A 155 -33.27 -2.93 19.66
N PRO A 156 -32.29 -2.63 18.79
CA PRO A 156 -32.04 -1.29 18.32
C PRO A 156 -32.99 -0.85 17.17
N GLU A 157 -34.00 -1.69 16.82
CA GLU A 157 -34.94 -1.44 15.72
C GLU A 157 -34.26 -1.18 14.36
N THR A 158 -33.19 -1.91 14.08
CA THR A 158 -32.42 -1.81 12.83
C THR A 158 -32.62 -3.06 11.95
N HIS A 159 -32.11 -3.01 10.71
CA HIS A 159 -32.21 -4.15 9.80
C HIS A 159 -31.61 -5.42 10.44
N ARG A 160 -32.29 -6.58 10.27
CA ARG A 160 -31.95 -7.85 10.95
C ARG A 160 -30.49 -8.29 10.79
N TYR A 161 -29.86 -8.00 9.65
CA TYR A 161 -28.47 -8.39 9.39
C TYR A 161 -27.42 -7.46 10.02
N ILE A 162 -27.82 -6.29 10.53
CA ILE A 162 -26.91 -5.33 11.18
C ILE A 162 -27.26 -5.10 12.67
N THR A 163 -28.23 -5.85 13.20
CA THR A 163 -28.55 -5.92 14.64
C THR A 163 -27.61 -6.92 15.31
N THR A 164 -26.93 -6.52 16.37
CA THR A 164 -25.93 -7.38 17.08
C THR A 164 -26.24 -7.54 18.57
N GLY A 165 -27.24 -6.86 19.10
CA GLY A 165 -27.58 -6.82 20.52
C GLY A 165 -28.65 -7.82 20.99
N LYS A 166 -29.15 -8.75 20.14
CA LYS A 166 -30.16 -9.76 20.50
C LYS A 166 -29.53 -11.07 20.92
N LYS A 167 -30.19 -11.83 21.81
CA LYS A 167 -29.71 -13.12 22.35
C LYS A 167 -29.33 -14.18 21.32
N GLU A 168 -29.96 -14.15 20.15
CA GLU A 168 -29.76 -15.14 19.07
C GLU A 168 -28.56 -14.82 18.18
N ASN A 169 -27.89 -13.67 18.41
CA ASN A 169 -26.76 -13.26 17.61
C ASN A 169 -25.47 -13.93 18.08
N LYS A 170 -24.56 -14.18 17.13
CA LYS A 170 -23.25 -14.78 17.41
C LYS A 170 -22.30 -13.89 18.24
N PHE A 171 -22.72 -12.70 18.62
CA PHE A 171 -21.86 -11.67 19.22
C PHE A 171 -22.06 -11.55 20.72
N GLY A 172 -20.91 -11.50 21.43
CA GLY A 172 -20.83 -11.23 22.87
C GLY A 172 -21.38 -12.37 23.77
N LEU A 173 -21.11 -12.25 25.05
CA LEU A 173 -21.55 -13.14 26.09
C LEU A 173 -22.78 -12.57 26.81
N ASN A 174 -23.64 -13.40 27.38
CA ASN A 174 -24.61 -12.94 28.35
C ASN A 174 -23.92 -12.56 29.68
N PHE A 175 -24.57 -11.81 30.53
CA PHE A 175 -23.99 -11.32 31.79
C PHE A 175 -23.48 -12.43 32.71
N SER A 176 -24.20 -13.57 32.81
CA SER A 176 -23.77 -14.69 33.66
C SER A 176 -22.52 -15.39 33.11
N GLN A 177 -22.41 -15.55 31.80
CA GLN A 177 -21.20 -16.08 31.16
C GLN A 177 -20.02 -15.11 31.33
N ALA A 178 -20.26 -13.82 31.11
CA ALA A 178 -19.24 -12.80 31.27
C ALA A 178 -18.73 -12.74 32.71
N GLU A 179 -19.61 -12.83 33.72
CA GLU A 179 -19.20 -12.85 35.12
C GLU A 179 -18.26 -14.02 35.41
N LYS A 180 -18.62 -15.24 34.99
CA LYS A 180 -17.77 -16.42 35.16
C LYS A 180 -16.39 -16.18 34.53
N LEU A 181 -16.38 -15.68 33.30
CA LEU A 181 -15.15 -15.43 32.55
C LEU A 181 -14.30 -14.36 33.23
N TYR A 182 -14.87 -13.26 33.72
CA TYR A 182 -14.14 -12.24 34.49
C TYR A 182 -13.47 -12.86 35.74
N LYS A 183 -14.18 -13.74 36.50
CA LYS A 183 -13.64 -14.43 37.67
C LYS A 183 -12.47 -15.36 37.31
N GLU A 184 -12.51 -16.01 36.15
CA GLU A 184 -11.39 -16.85 35.69
C GLU A 184 -10.20 -15.98 35.23
N ILE A 185 -10.42 -14.94 34.44
CA ILE A 185 -9.36 -14.07 33.95
C ILE A 185 -8.65 -13.35 35.08
N LYS A 186 -9.35 -12.96 36.17
CA LYS A 186 -8.77 -12.35 37.36
C LYS A 186 -7.67 -13.20 38.00
N LYS A 187 -7.65 -14.51 37.78
CA LYS A 187 -6.61 -15.43 38.31
C LYS A 187 -5.34 -15.43 37.44
N SER A 188 -5.37 -14.82 36.26
CA SER A 188 -4.21 -14.73 35.36
C SER A 188 -3.20 -13.70 35.84
N ASP A 189 -1.92 -14.01 35.63
CA ASP A 189 -0.81 -13.08 35.85
C ASP A 189 -0.36 -12.39 34.55
N LYS A 190 -0.95 -12.74 33.42
CA LYS A 190 -0.62 -12.21 32.09
C LYS A 190 -1.76 -11.46 31.42
N VAL A 191 -3.01 -11.81 31.71
CA VAL A 191 -4.17 -11.17 31.09
C VAL A 191 -4.97 -10.41 32.14
N GLU A 192 -5.16 -9.13 31.93
CA GLU A 192 -5.88 -8.24 32.83
C GLU A 192 -7.26 -7.88 32.27
N PRO A 193 -8.35 -8.14 33.01
CA PRO A 193 -9.68 -7.66 32.64
C PRO A 193 -9.77 -6.16 32.96
N ARG A 194 -9.66 -5.31 31.95
CA ARG A 194 -9.65 -3.84 32.12
C ARG A 194 -10.92 -3.15 31.65
N GLY A 195 -11.73 -3.81 30.83
CA GLY A 195 -12.89 -3.16 30.25
C GLY A 195 -14.11 -4.05 30.12
N ILE A 196 -15.22 -3.40 29.80
CA ILE A 196 -16.46 -4.02 29.34
C ILE A 196 -16.85 -3.38 28.01
N HIS A 197 -17.23 -4.20 27.03
CA HIS A 197 -17.60 -3.74 25.71
C HIS A 197 -19.05 -4.10 25.37
N ILE A 198 -19.76 -3.18 24.76
CA ILE A 198 -21.08 -3.41 24.16
C ILE A 198 -21.10 -2.87 22.73
N HIS A 199 -21.73 -3.59 21.83
CA HIS A 199 -22.05 -3.10 20.49
C HIS A 199 -23.44 -3.62 20.10
N ILE A 200 -24.45 -2.77 20.15
CA ILE A 200 -25.86 -3.15 20.08
C ILE A 200 -26.41 -3.22 18.65
N GLY A 201 -25.71 -2.62 17.68
CA GLY A 201 -26.15 -2.62 16.29
C GLY A 201 -25.46 -1.56 15.45
N SER A 202 -25.92 -1.44 14.21
CA SER A 202 -25.44 -0.43 13.26
C SER A 202 -26.62 0.36 12.69
N GLN A 203 -26.39 1.62 12.34
CA GLN A 203 -27.41 2.56 11.83
C GLN A 203 -28.51 2.85 12.88
N ILE A 204 -28.11 3.08 14.11
CA ILE A 204 -29.00 3.47 15.21
C ILE A 204 -29.20 4.98 15.15
N THR A 205 -30.42 5.43 15.00
CA THR A 205 -30.77 6.85 14.79
C THR A 205 -31.39 7.54 15.99
N THR A 206 -31.61 6.78 17.09
CA THR A 206 -32.15 7.32 18.34
C THR A 206 -31.24 7.00 19.52
N PRO A 207 -31.16 7.85 20.56
CA PRO A 207 -30.31 7.62 21.73
C PRO A 207 -30.79 6.51 22.67
N TYR A 208 -32.10 6.20 22.63
CA TYR A 208 -32.73 5.36 23.63
C TYR A 208 -32.16 3.92 23.77
N PRO A 209 -31.80 3.20 22.68
CA PRO A 209 -31.16 1.89 22.80
C PRO A 209 -29.82 1.93 23.57
N TYR A 210 -29.02 2.98 23.40
CA TYR A 210 -27.78 3.16 24.17
C TYR A 210 -28.06 3.37 25.64
N PHE A 211 -29.04 4.21 25.96
CA PHE A 211 -29.44 4.45 27.36
C PHE A 211 -29.90 3.16 28.05
N GLN A 212 -30.74 2.37 27.39
CA GLN A 212 -31.23 1.10 27.95
C GLN A 212 -30.08 0.11 28.17
N SER A 213 -29.16 0.00 27.22
CA SER A 213 -27.99 -0.87 27.31
C SER A 213 -27.09 -0.48 28.47
N LEU A 214 -26.73 0.81 28.56
CA LEU A 214 -25.88 1.33 29.62
C LEU A 214 -26.52 1.19 31.01
N LYS A 215 -27.82 1.30 31.13
CA LYS A 215 -28.52 1.05 32.40
C LYS A 215 -28.37 -0.40 32.87
N LYS A 216 -28.38 -1.38 31.94
CA LYS A 216 -28.14 -2.79 32.29
C LYS A 216 -26.65 -3.00 32.62
N VAL A 217 -25.76 -2.44 31.85
CA VAL A 217 -24.29 -2.53 32.08
C VAL A 217 -23.90 -1.91 33.41
N LEU A 218 -24.45 -0.76 33.79
CA LEU A 218 -24.18 -0.12 35.09
C LEU A 218 -24.51 -1.04 36.28
N LYS A 219 -25.61 -1.78 36.21
CA LYS A 219 -25.97 -2.76 37.24
C LYS A 219 -24.95 -3.91 37.29
N PHE A 220 -24.52 -4.37 36.13
CA PHE A 220 -23.58 -5.46 36.03
C PHE A 220 -22.16 -5.06 36.48
N VAL A 221 -21.69 -3.87 36.11
CA VAL A 221 -20.40 -3.34 36.59
C VAL A 221 -20.38 -3.19 38.11
N ARG A 222 -21.46 -2.70 38.74
CA ARG A 222 -21.57 -2.63 40.19
C ARG A 222 -21.48 -4.02 40.85
N HIS A 223 -22.18 -5.00 40.30
CA HIS A 223 -22.11 -6.36 40.76
C HIS A 223 -20.69 -6.94 40.66
N LEU A 224 -19.95 -6.66 39.57
CA LEU A 224 -18.55 -7.05 39.42
C LEU A 224 -17.65 -6.36 40.45
N GLN A 225 -17.90 -5.11 40.77
CA GLN A 225 -17.16 -4.37 41.83
C GLN A 225 -17.40 -4.99 43.21
N GLU A 226 -18.63 -5.39 43.55
CA GLU A 226 -18.96 -6.12 44.76
C GLU A 226 -18.21 -7.47 44.85
N GLU A 227 -17.94 -8.12 43.72
CA GLU A 227 -17.11 -9.33 43.61
C GLU A 227 -15.58 -9.01 43.54
N GLY A 228 -15.21 -7.75 43.72
CA GLY A 228 -13.83 -7.27 43.70
C GLY A 228 -13.20 -7.26 42.33
N ILE A 229 -13.98 -7.08 41.26
CA ILE A 229 -13.51 -6.93 39.87
C ILE A 229 -13.75 -5.50 39.44
N ASP A 230 -12.68 -4.69 39.44
CA ASP A 230 -12.73 -3.30 39.03
C ASP A 230 -12.32 -3.13 37.57
N LEU A 231 -13.21 -2.52 36.78
CA LEU A 231 -13.01 -2.25 35.36
C LEU A 231 -12.71 -0.76 35.15
N GLU A 232 -11.74 -0.48 34.32
CA GLU A 232 -11.27 0.88 34.02
C GLU A 232 -11.98 1.53 32.81
N TYR A 233 -12.38 0.69 31.82
CA TYR A 233 -12.89 1.15 30.55
C TYR A 233 -14.31 0.64 30.27
N ILE A 234 -15.15 1.54 29.75
CA ILE A 234 -16.43 1.20 29.12
C ILE A 234 -16.36 1.51 27.62
N ASP A 235 -16.43 0.48 26.79
CA ASP A 235 -16.53 0.62 25.35
C ASP A 235 -17.99 0.44 24.93
N ILE A 236 -18.59 1.50 24.41
CA ILE A 236 -19.98 1.47 23.96
C ILE A 236 -20.12 1.17 22.47
N GLY A 237 -19.00 0.82 21.80
CA GLY A 237 -18.95 0.54 20.39
C GLY A 237 -19.23 1.76 19.52
N GLY A 238 -19.71 1.48 18.33
CA GLY A 238 -20.16 2.52 17.39
C GLY A 238 -21.67 2.42 17.13
N GLY A 239 -22.02 2.19 15.86
CA GLY A 239 -23.41 2.03 15.44
C GLY A 239 -24.14 3.33 15.15
N PHE A 240 -23.50 4.48 15.35
CA PHE A 240 -24.09 5.81 15.15
C PHE A 240 -24.58 5.97 13.71
N GLY A 241 -25.90 6.17 13.56
CA GLY A 241 -26.59 6.23 12.28
C GLY A 241 -26.47 7.60 11.61
N ILE A 242 -26.43 7.56 10.27
CA ILE A 242 -26.50 8.76 9.41
C ILE A 242 -27.86 8.84 8.72
N SER A 243 -28.18 10.00 8.14
CA SER A 243 -29.37 10.14 7.29
C SER A 243 -29.03 9.67 5.86
N TYR A 244 -29.65 8.59 5.44
CA TYR A 244 -29.65 8.15 4.04
C TYR A 244 -30.85 8.69 3.25
N GLU A 245 -31.95 8.95 3.94
CA GLU A 245 -33.19 9.52 3.40
C GLU A 245 -33.50 10.82 4.12
N GLU A 246 -33.99 11.82 3.40
CA GLU A 246 -34.30 13.14 3.99
C GLU A 246 -35.33 13.05 5.10
N THR A 247 -36.25 12.09 5.02
CA THR A 247 -37.32 11.86 6.02
C THR A 247 -36.84 11.10 7.26
N LYS A 248 -35.64 10.48 7.21
CA LYS A 248 -35.07 9.70 8.32
C LYS A 248 -33.83 10.40 8.86
N PRO A 249 -33.93 11.07 10.03
CA PRO A 249 -32.82 11.86 10.57
C PRO A 249 -31.64 10.97 10.97
N ALA A 250 -30.42 11.54 10.98
CA ALA A 250 -29.25 10.96 11.62
C ALA A 250 -29.40 10.93 13.16
N LEU A 251 -28.60 10.11 13.83
CA LEU A 251 -28.42 10.20 15.27
C LEU A 251 -27.81 11.57 15.63
N LYS A 252 -28.48 12.30 16.48
CA LYS A 252 -27.96 13.56 17.02
C LYS A 252 -27.01 13.26 18.17
N ILE A 253 -25.71 13.41 17.92
CA ILE A 253 -24.65 13.04 18.88
C ILE A 253 -24.80 13.82 20.21
N LYS A 254 -25.17 15.10 20.18
CA LYS A 254 -25.37 15.90 21.39
C LYS A 254 -26.50 15.35 22.27
N GLU A 255 -27.64 14.98 21.67
CA GLU A 255 -28.76 14.38 22.40
C GLU A 255 -28.35 13.02 23.02
N LEU A 256 -27.54 12.21 22.29
CA LEU A 256 -26.99 10.98 22.83
C LEU A 256 -26.16 11.27 24.08
N VAL A 257 -25.22 12.21 23.99
CA VAL A 257 -24.33 12.58 25.10
C VAL A 257 -25.13 13.04 26.33
N GLU A 258 -26.10 13.93 26.15
CA GLU A 258 -26.94 14.43 27.24
C GLU A 258 -27.63 13.31 28.02
N ILE A 259 -28.05 12.26 27.31
CA ILE A 259 -28.78 11.12 27.90
C ILE A 259 -27.83 10.12 28.58
N ILE A 260 -26.66 9.83 27.98
CA ILE A 260 -25.81 8.75 28.48
C ILE A 260 -24.66 9.21 29.41
N ALA A 261 -24.22 10.46 29.32
CA ALA A 261 -23.10 10.96 30.12
C ALA A 261 -23.33 10.79 31.63
N PRO A 262 -24.51 11.06 32.20
CA PRO A 262 -24.75 10.83 33.63
C PRO A 262 -24.59 9.38 34.07
N LEU A 263 -24.86 8.41 33.17
CA LEU A 263 -24.70 6.99 33.48
C LEU A 263 -23.21 6.59 33.48
N ILE A 264 -22.45 7.09 32.50
CA ILE A 264 -21.03 6.81 32.37
C ILE A 264 -20.24 7.41 33.53
N GLN A 265 -20.55 8.65 33.91
CA GLN A 265 -19.96 9.30 35.09
C GLN A 265 -20.19 8.53 36.39
N LYS A 266 -21.39 7.94 36.56
CA LYS A 266 -21.70 7.09 37.72
C LYS A 266 -20.93 5.77 37.76
N MET A 267 -20.34 5.34 36.64
CA MET A 267 -19.50 4.16 36.57
C MET A 267 -18.03 4.47 36.93
N GLU A 268 -17.63 5.75 36.92
CA GLU A 268 -16.25 6.21 37.13
C GLU A 268 -15.26 5.57 36.14
N MET A 269 -15.72 5.22 34.94
CA MET A 269 -14.96 4.52 33.90
C MET A 269 -14.60 5.44 32.75
N LYS A 270 -13.48 5.16 32.10
CA LYS A 270 -13.03 5.85 30.87
C LYS A 270 -13.82 5.34 29.67
N LEU A 271 -14.30 6.26 28.84
CA LEU A 271 -15.15 5.97 27.69
C LEU A 271 -14.32 5.65 26.45
N ILE A 272 -14.72 4.59 25.74
CA ILE A 272 -14.24 4.25 24.40
C ILE A 272 -15.44 4.27 23.43
N LEU A 273 -15.18 4.75 22.21
CA LEU A 273 -16.15 4.81 21.11
C LEU A 273 -15.53 4.21 19.84
N GLU A 274 -16.32 3.45 19.08
CA GLU A 274 -15.90 2.80 17.82
C GLU A 274 -16.73 3.29 16.61
N PRO A 275 -16.75 4.60 16.29
CA PRO A 275 -17.50 5.10 15.15
C PRO A 275 -16.82 4.72 13.82
N GLY A 276 -17.60 4.17 12.90
CA GLY A 276 -17.17 3.94 11.51
C GLY A 276 -18.09 4.67 10.53
N ARG A 277 -19.33 4.21 10.42
CA ARG A 277 -20.34 4.77 9.50
C ARG A 277 -20.54 6.27 9.66
N TYR A 278 -20.63 6.77 10.87
CA TYR A 278 -20.90 8.20 11.13
C TYR A 278 -19.79 9.08 10.56
N ILE A 279 -18.53 8.62 10.64
CA ILE A 279 -17.38 9.36 10.13
C ILE A 279 -17.33 9.34 8.61
N MET A 280 -17.50 8.17 7.99
CA MET A 280 -17.23 7.99 6.57
C MET A 280 -18.47 8.03 5.68
N GLY A 281 -19.63 7.62 6.18
CA GLY A 281 -20.79 7.31 5.33
C GLY A 281 -21.15 8.44 4.38
N ASN A 282 -21.49 9.60 4.90
CA ASN A 282 -21.87 10.79 4.13
C ASN A 282 -20.67 11.63 3.64
N ALA A 283 -19.45 11.16 3.90
CA ALA A 283 -18.23 11.79 3.40
C ALA A 283 -17.82 11.25 2.02
N GLY A 284 -18.52 10.24 1.47
CA GLY A 284 -18.18 9.66 0.19
C GLY A 284 -19.38 9.40 -0.71
N VAL A 285 -19.12 9.46 -2.03
CA VAL A 285 -20.09 9.17 -3.09
C VAL A 285 -19.48 8.23 -4.11
N LEU A 286 -20.32 7.43 -4.79
CA LEU A 286 -19.95 6.64 -5.95
C LEU A 286 -20.40 7.38 -7.20
N VAL A 287 -19.46 7.80 -8.04
CA VAL A 287 -19.71 8.48 -9.30
C VAL A 287 -19.78 7.46 -10.42
N THR A 288 -20.84 7.46 -11.20
CA THR A 288 -21.11 6.49 -12.27
C THR A 288 -21.67 7.19 -13.51
N ARG A 289 -21.53 6.55 -14.66
CA ARG A 289 -22.03 7.05 -15.93
C ARG A 289 -23.19 6.19 -16.43
N VAL A 290 -24.24 6.82 -16.94
CA VAL A 290 -25.33 6.15 -17.61
C VAL A 290 -24.84 5.60 -18.96
N ARG A 291 -24.90 4.30 -19.12
CA ARG A 291 -24.54 3.62 -20.38
C ARG A 291 -25.72 3.55 -21.32
N TYR A 292 -26.85 3.08 -20.81
CA TYR A 292 -28.06 2.86 -21.59
C TYR A 292 -29.31 3.20 -20.81
N LYS A 293 -30.36 3.63 -21.51
CA LYS A 293 -31.73 3.77 -21.02
C LYS A 293 -32.63 2.79 -21.75
N LYS A 294 -33.07 1.74 -21.04
CA LYS A 294 -33.92 0.70 -21.61
C LYS A 294 -35.35 0.85 -21.12
N ARG A 295 -36.27 1.06 -22.06
CA ARG A 295 -37.70 1.14 -21.79
C ARG A 295 -38.38 -0.21 -22.11
N MET A 296 -39.11 -0.71 -21.15
CA MET A 296 -40.00 -1.88 -21.28
C MET A 296 -41.45 -1.40 -21.12
N GLU A 297 -42.42 -2.28 -21.35
CA GLU A 297 -43.84 -1.92 -21.22
C GLU A 297 -44.22 -1.38 -19.85
N SER A 298 -43.65 -1.96 -18.79
CA SER A 298 -43.99 -1.62 -17.38
C SER A 298 -42.91 -0.87 -16.64
N LYS A 299 -41.65 -0.83 -17.13
CA LYS A 299 -40.50 -0.28 -16.41
C LYS A 299 -39.51 0.44 -17.31
N THR A 300 -38.84 1.43 -16.76
CA THR A 300 -37.68 2.10 -17.39
C THR A 300 -36.44 1.79 -16.56
N PHE A 301 -35.41 1.20 -17.19
CA PHE A 301 -34.11 0.94 -16.58
C PHE A 301 -33.08 1.97 -17.01
N ILE A 302 -32.38 2.53 -16.02
CA ILE A 302 -31.19 3.36 -16.21
C ILE A 302 -29.99 2.45 -15.90
N ILE A 303 -29.31 2.00 -16.93
CA ILE A 303 -28.17 1.09 -16.82
C ILE A 303 -26.90 1.91 -16.71
N VAL A 304 -26.19 1.78 -15.57
CA VAL A 304 -24.96 2.50 -15.29
C VAL A 304 -23.73 1.60 -15.36
N ASP A 305 -22.52 2.18 -15.33
CA ASP A 305 -21.28 1.41 -15.40
C ASP A 305 -20.78 0.88 -14.02
N ALA A 306 -21.30 1.39 -12.91
CA ALA A 306 -21.16 0.78 -11.60
C ALA A 306 -22.12 -0.39 -11.40
N GLY A 307 -21.76 -1.36 -10.57
CA GLY A 307 -22.60 -2.52 -10.24
C GLY A 307 -22.62 -2.87 -8.75
N MET A 308 -23.40 -3.92 -8.42
CA MET A 308 -23.44 -4.44 -7.04
C MET A 308 -22.07 -4.90 -6.54
N ASN A 309 -21.16 -5.28 -7.43
CA ASN A 309 -19.76 -5.58 -7.08
C ASN A 309 -19.00 -4.37 -6.54
N ASP A 310 -19.42 -3.16 -6.91
CA ASP A 310 -18.84 -1.90 -6.43
C ASP A 310 -19.53 -1.41 -5.16
N LEU A 311 -20.87 -1.49 -5.08
CA LEU A 311 -21.69 -1.11 -3.94
C LEU A 311 -22.79 -2.14 -3.67
N ILE A 312 -22.50 -3.14 -2.85
CA ILE A 312 -23.40 -4.27 -2.58
C ILE A 312 -24.59 -3.91 -1.67
N ARG A 313 -24.54 -2.81 -0.95
CA ARG A 313 -25.50 -2.48 0.11
C ARG A 313 -26.97 -2.43 -0.33
N PRO A 314 -27.33 -1.87 -1.49
CA PRO A 314 -28.71 -1.93 -1.98
C PRO A 314 -29.19 -3.37 -2.17
N SER A 315 -28.39 -4.21 -2.79
CA SER A 315 -28.72 -5.62 -3.07
C SER A 315 -28.76 -6.47 -1.79
N LEU A 316 -27.80 -6.28 -0.86
CA LEU A 316 -27.67 -7.12 0.33
C LEU A 316 -28.61 -6.72 1.47
N TYR A 317 -28.84 -5.44 1.66
CA TYR A 317 -29.59 -4.89 2.80
C TYR A 317 -30.85 -4.16 2.41
N GLY A 318 -31.17 -4.03 1.11
CA GLY A 318 -32.21 -3.09 0.66
C GLY A 318 -31.88 -1.63 1.04
N ALA A 319 -30.58 -1.33 1.18
CA ALA A 319 -30.15 -0.03 1.67
C ALA A 319 -30.50 1.09 0.68
N TYR A 320 -31.18 2.12 1.18
CA TYR A 320 -31.44 3.30 0.40
C TYR A 320 -30.18 4.15 0.27
N HIS A 321 -29.93 4.65 -0.95
CA HIS A 321 -28.97 5.68 -1.26
C HIS A 321 -29.63 6.74 -2.11
N ARG A 322 -29.41 8.02 -1.79
CA ARG A 322 -29.84 9.12 -2.67
C ARG A 322 -29.04 9.06 -3.96
N ILE A 323 -29.71 9.36 -5.07
CA ILE A 323 -29.06 9.46 -6.39
C ILE A 323 -29.25 10.87 -6.90
N LYS A 324 -28.14 11.57 -7.14
CA LYS A 324 -28.12 12.93 -7.71
C LYS A 324 -27.51 12.91 -9.10
N LYS A 325 -28.06 13.70 -10.02
CA LYS A 325 -27.39 13.96 -11.30
C LYS A 325 -26.17 14.85 -11.03
N VAL A 326 -25.06 14.61 -11.72
CA VAL A 326 -23.86 15.48 -11.59
C VAL A 326 -24.13 16.85 -12.22
N LYS A 327 -24.93 16.91 -13.28
CA LYS A 327 -25.52 18.16 -13.80
C LYS A 327 -26.81 18.43 -13.03
N GLU A 328 -26.94 19.62 -12.46
CA GLU A 328 -28.11 20.03 -11.71
C GLU A 328 -29.38 19.96 -12.57
N PRO A 329 -30.46 19.30 -12.12
CA PRO A 329 -31.73 19.31 -12.81
C PRO A 329 -32.31 20.74 -12.84
N GLN A 330 -33.05 21.09 -13.89
CA GLN A 330 -33.81 22.35 -13.91
C GLN A 330 -35.02 22.23 -13.00
N ASN A 331 -35.51 23.35 -12.43
CA ASN A 331 -36.62 23.36 -11.48
C ASN A 331 -37.92 22.78 -12.04
N ASP A 332 -38.09 22.78 -13.35
CA ASP A 332 -39.23 22.26 -14.12
C ASP A 332 -38.93 20.87 -14.75
N SER A 333 -37.85 20.20 -14.35
CA SER A 333 -37.52 18.91 -14.89
C SER A 333 -38.59 17.87 -14.59
N ILE A 334 -39.03 17.15 -15.61
CA ILE A 334 -39.98 16.05 -15.50
C ILE A 334 -39.31 14.90 -14.69
N GLU A 335 -40.01 14.40 -13.69
CA GLU A 335 -39.59 13.21 -12.96
C GLU A 335 -40.10 11.95 -13.69
N GLU A 336 -39.27 10.91 -13.68
CA GLU A 336 -39.58 9.59 -14.20
C GLU A 336 -39.41 8.53 -13.09
N ILE A 337 -40.29 7.56 -13.03
CA ILE A 337 -40.14 6.38 -12.16
C ILE A 337 -39.21 5.42 -12.89
N VAL A 338 -38.05 5.13 -12.30
CA VAL A 338 -37.00 4.31 -12.93
C VAL A 338 -36.36 3.35 -11.95
N ASP A 339 -35.85 2.22 -12.49
CA ASP A 339 -34.91 1.37 -11.78
C ASP A 339 -33.49 1.73 -12.24
N VAL A 340 -32.59 2.04 -11.29
CA VAL A 340 -31.16 2.27 -11.58
C VAL A 340 -30.42 1.00 -11.31
N VAL A 341 -29.82 0.41 -12.36
CA VAL A 341 -29.23 -0.93 -12.35
C VAL A 341 -27.81 -0.93 -12.91
N GLY A 342 -26.99 -1.89 -12.48
CA GLY A 342 -25.63 -2.04 -12.92
C GLY A 342 -25.48 -3.03 -14.09
N PRO A 343 -24.21 -3.36 -14.46
CA PRO A 343 -23.89 -4.23 -15.58
C PRO A 343 -23.66 -5.70 -15.18
N ILE A 344 -23.88 -6.07 -13.91
CA ILE A 344 -23.63 -7.42 -13.41
C ILE A 344 -24.72 -8.37 -13.92
N CYS A 345 -24.33 -9.58 -14.29
CA CYS A 345 -25.23 -10.60 -14.81
C CYS A 345 -26.05 -11.27 -13.70
N GLU A 346 -26.80 -10.45 -12.95
CA GLU A 346 -27.62 -10.88 -11.81
C GLU A 346 -28.80 -9.91 -11.62
N SER A 347 -30.01 -10.46 -11.32
CA SER A 347 -31.21 -9.65 -11.09
C SER A 347 -31.14 -8.78 -9.83
N GLY A 348 -30.24 -9.12 -8.91
CA GLY A 348 -29.96 -8.33 -7.70
C GLY A 348 -29.10 -7.09 -7.93
N ASP A 349 -28.64 -6.85 -9.15
CA ASP A 349 -27.75 -5.70 -9.46
C ASP A 349 -28.54 -4.42 -9.68
N PHE A 350 -28.91 -3.77 -8.58
CA PHE A 350 -29.63 -2.50 -8.58
C PHE A 350 -29.12 -1.55 -7.50
N PHE A 351 -29.24 -0.25 -7.76
CA PHE A 351 -29.00 0.81 -6.80
C PHE A 351 -30.30 1.46 -6.31
N ALA A 352 -31.33 1.44 -7.14
CA ALA A 352 -32.67 1.90 -6.81
C ALA A 352 -33.69 1.15 -7.67
N GLN A 353 -34.87 0.92 -7.06
CA GLN A 353 -36.04 0.33 -7.73
C GLN A 353 -37.22 1.26 -7.55
N GLU A 354 -38.02 1.43 -8.62
CA GLU A 354 -39.22 2.28 -8.66
C GLU A 354 -39.01 3.68 -8.05
N ARG A 355 -37.83 4.26 -8.35
CA ARG A 355 -37.40 5.54 -7.81
C ARG A 355 -37.86 6.70 -8.69
N SER A 356 -38.58 7.70 -8.11
CA SER A 356 -38.81 8.95 -8.79
C SER A 356 -37.51 9.75 -8.84
N LEU A 357 -37.04 10.04 -10.07
CA LEU A 357 -35.81 10.80 -10.32
C LEU A 357 -36.04 11.78 -11.46
N PRO A 358 -35.39 12.95 -11.47
CA PRO A 358 -35.37 13.84 -12.60
C PRO A 358 -34.94 13.09 -13.87
N LYS A 359 -35.61 13.35 -14.99
CA LYS A 359 -35.35 12.67 -16.27
C LYS A 359 -33.85 12.51 -16.52
N ILE A 360 -33.41 11.27 -16.77
CA ILE A 360 -32.02 10.88 -16.98
C ILE A 360 -31.86 10.43 -18.43
N GLU A 361 -30.77 10.88 -19.07
CA GLU A 361 -30.42 10.51 -20.44
C GLU A 361 -29.10 9.74 -20.51
N GLU A 362 -28.90 9.00 -21.59
CA GLU A 362 -27.66 8.26 -21.85
C GLU A 362 -26.44 9.19 -21.89
N GLY A 363 -25.34 8.74 -21.34
CA GLY A 363 -24.09 9.51 -21.23
C GLY A 363 -24.00 10.46 -20.05
N GLU A 364 -25.11 10.72 -19.33
CA GLU A 364 -25.10 11.55 -18.12
C GLU A 364 -24.34 10.85 -16.96
N TYR A 365 -23.89 11.65 -15.99
CA TYR A 365 -23.23 11.17 -14.79
C TYR A 365 -24.15 11.30 -13.59
N LEU A 366 -24.14 10.26 -12.76
CA LEU A 366 -24.87 10.19 -11.50
C LEU A 366 -23.89 10.07 -10.34
N ALA A 367 -24.27 10.61 -9.19
CA ALA A 367 -23.61 10.42 -7.92
C ALA A 367 -24.55 9.65 -6.98
N ILE A 368 -24.14 8.45 -6.58
CA ILE A 368 -24.83 7.65 -5.55
C ILE A 368 -24.26 8.13 -4.23
N MET A 369 -25.10 8.77 -3.41
CA MET A 369 -24.68 9.47 -2.20
C MET A 369 -24.47 8.52 -1.03
N ASP A 370 -23.77 9.02 -0.01
CA ASP A 370 -23.62 8.38 1.30
C ASP A 370 -22.97 6.98 1.23
N THR A 371 -22.01 6.79 0.30
CA THR A 371 -21.35 5.52 0.02
C THR A 371 -19.96 5.38 0.63
N GLY A 372 -19.52 6.35 1.43
CA GLY A 372 -18.17 6.40 1.99
C GLY A 372 -17.87 5.27 2.98
N ALA A 373 -18.89 4.72 3.66
CA ALA A 373 -18.76 3.58 4.56
C ALA A 373 -19.41 2.34 3.99
N TYR A 374 -18.70 1.19 4.09
CA TYR A 374 -19.18 -0.11 3.60
C TYR A 374 -19.53 -0.11 2.11
N GLY A 375 -18.95 0.81 1.35
CA GLY A 375 -18.95 0.82 -0.10
C GLY A 375 -17.73 0.05 -0.62
N PHE A 376 -16.59 0.75 -0.81
CA PHE A 376 -15.38 0.13 -1.32
C PHE A 376 -14.89 -1.06 -0.45
N SER A 377 -14.96 -0.97 0.88
CA SER A 377 -14.53 -2.04 1.78
C SER A 377 -15.31 -3.36 1.60
N MET A 378 -16.54 -3.32 1.08
CA MET A 378 -17.35 -4.49 0.74
C MET A 378 -17.36 -4.79 -0.77
N SER A 379 -16.61 -4.08 -1.58
CA SER A 379 -16.55 -4.31 -3.03
C SER A 379 -15.81 -5.61 -3.35
N SER A 380 -16.11 -6.16 -4.51
CA SER A 380 -15.53 -7.42 -5.01
C SER A 380 -15.17 -7.31 -6.50
N SER A 381 -14.47 -8.31 -7.00
CA SER A 381 -14.21 -8.50 -8.43
C SER A 381 -15.23 -9.43 -9.10
N TYR A 382 -16.47 -9.48 -8.61
CA TYR A 382 -17.52 -10.30 -9.18
C TYR A 382 -17.72 -9.99 -10.68
N ASN A 383 -17.99 -11.02 -11.49
CA ASN A 383 -17.95 -11.00 -12.96
C ASN A 383 -16.59 -10.57 -13.53
N ALA A 384 -15.46 -10.81 -12.81
CA ALA A 384 -14.10 -10.42 -13.18
C ALA A 384 -13.96 -8.90 -13.49
N ARG A 385 -14.71 -8.06 -12.79
CA ARG A 385 -14.62 -6.60 -12.93
C ARG A 385 -13.55 -6.06 -11.96
N PRO A 386 -12.60 -5.24 -12.46
CA PRO A 386 -11.60 -4.59 -11.62
C PRO A 386 -12.24 -3.68 -10.57
N ARG A 387 -11.71 -3.66 -9.35
CA ARG A 387 -12.13 -2.74 -8.29
C ARG A 387 -11.78 -1.30 -8.66
N LEU A 388 -12.57 -0.38 -8.16
CA LEU A 388 -12.59 1.01 -8.59
C LEU A 388 -11.40 1.83 -8.06
N ALA A 389 -11.15 2.97 -8.71
CA ALA A 389 -10.31 4.01 -8.15
C ALA A 389 -11.01 4.69 -6.97
N GLU A 390 -10.22 5.14 -5.99
CA GLU A 390 -10.66 5.97 -4.87
C GLU A 390 -9.96 7.33 -4.92
N ILE A 391 -10.72 8.41 -4.76
CA ILE A 391 -10.27 9.78 -4.94
C ILE A 391 -10.62 10.58 -3.70
N LEU A 392 -9.67 11.37 -3.21
CA LEU A 392 -9.86 12.31 -2.10
C LEU A 392 -9.85 13.73 -2.62
N VAL A 393 -10.79 14.54 -2.16
CA VAL A 393 -10.84 15.99 -2.38
C VAL A 393 -10.55 16.71 -1.08
N LYS A 394 -9.70 17.75 -1.17
CA LYS A 394 -9.48 18.74 -0.11
C LYS A 394 -9.46 20.12 -0.74
N ASP A 395 -10.41 20.96 -0.39
CA ASP A 395 -10.62 22.28 -0.95
C ASP A 395 -10.82 22.23 -2.48
N LYS A 396 -9.85 22.74 -3.25
CA LYS A 396 -9.87 22.76 -4.73
C LYS A 396 -8.93 21.74 -5.37
N ARG A 397 -8.29 20.88 -4.57
CA ARG A 397 -7.33 19.86 -5.02
C ARG A 397 -7.90 18.48 -4.82
N TRP A 398 -7.42 17.53 -5.62
CA TRP A 398 -7.80 16.14 -5.52
C TRP A 398 -6.61 15.23 -5.77
N TRP A 399 -6.66 14.02 -5.22
CA TRP A 399 -5.63 12.98 -5.35
C TRP A 399 -6.30 11.63 -5.56
N ILE A 400 -5.70 10.80 -6.40
CA ILE A 400 -6.00 9.37 -6.45
C ILE A 400 -5.34 8.75 -5.21
N ILE A 401 -6.14 8.21 -4.31
CA ILE A 401 -5.68 7.55 -3.08
C ILE A 401 -5.74 6.03 -3.17
N ARG A 402 -6.28 5.52 -4.27
CA ARG A 402 -6.20 4.13 -4.76
C ARG A 402 -6.39 4.15 -6.26
N GLU A 403 -5.49 3.51 -6.98
CA GLU A 403 -5.63 3.29 -8.41
C GLU A 403 -6.71 2.24 -8.69
N ARG A 404 -7.35 2.33 -9.88
CA ARG A 404 -8.23 1.27 -10.37
C ARG A 404 -7.41 0.01 -10.62
N GLU A 405 -7.93 -1.14 -10.22
CA GLU A 405 -7.33 -2.42 -10.58
C GLU A 405 -7.33 -2.62 -12.12
N SER A 406 -6.29 -3.24 -12.61
CA SER A 406 -6.16 -3.71 -13.99
C SER A 406 -6.64 -5.16 -14.11
N TYR A 407 -6.82 -5.66 -15.33
CA TYR A 407 -7.07 -7.10 -15.56
C TYR A 407 -5.91 -7.98 -15.10
N GLN A 408 -4.70 -7.43 -15.04
CA GLN A 408 -3.53 -8.12 -14.50
C GLN A 408 -3.63 -8.33 -12.99
N ASP A 409 -4.20 -7.36 -12.26
CA ASP A 409 -4.42 -7.48 -10.82
C ASP A 409 -5.40 -8.59 -10.47
N LEU A 410 -6.40 -8.85 -11.35
CA LEU A 410 -7.37 -9.92 -11.16
C LEU A 410 -6.71 -11.30 -11.14
N VAL A 411 -5.68 -11.51 -11.97
CA VAL A 411 -5.03 -12.81 -12.15
C VAL A 411 -3.65 -12.92 -11.49
N ARG A 412 -3.18 -11.85 -10.83
CA ARG A 412 -1.80 -11.74 -10.31
C ARG A 412 -1.39 -12.89 -9.38
N LYS A 413 -2.34 -13.49 -8.66
CA LYS A 413 -2.10 -14.60 -7.72
C LYS A 413 -2.66 -15.93 -8.21
N GLU A 414 -3.20 -15.99 -9.43
CA GLU A 414 -3.69 -17.24 -10.01
C GLU A 414 -2.52 -18.02 -10.61
N ILE A 415 -2.50 -19.31 -10.35
CA ILE A 415 -1.45 -20.24 -10.83
C ILE A 415 -2.12 -21.27 -11.72
N ILE A 416 -1.61 -21.41 -12.94
CA ILE A 416 -2.01 -22.51 -13.83
C ILE A 416 -0.89 -23.55 -13.76
N PRO A 417 -1.14 -24.72 -13.11
CA PRO A 417 -0.16 -25.80 -13.05
C PRO A 417 0.10 -26.35 -14.45
N GLN A 418 1.33 -26.24 -14.93
CA GLN A 418 1.67 -26.60 -16.31
C GLN A 418 1.61 -28.12 -16.58
N ASP A 419 1.79 -28.92 -15.57
CA ASP A 419 1.71 -30.39 -15.61
C ASP A 419 0.28 -30.92 -15.82
N LEU A 420 -0.75 -30.10 -15.55
CA LEU A 420 -2.15 -30.44 -15.82
C LEU A 420 -2.55 -30.30 -17.30
N PHE A 421 -1.78 -29.58 -18.09
CA PHE A 421 -2.14 -29.21 -19.45
C PHE A 421 -1.07 -29.63 -20.44
N SER A 422 -1.28 -30.73 -21.17
CA SER A 422 -0.40 -31.18 -22.23
C SER A 422 -0.40 -30.17 -23.39
N ASN A 423 0.76 -29.53 -23.63
CA ASN A 423 1.22 -28.88 -24.88
C ASN A 423 0.30 -27.88 -25.62
N ARG A 424 -0.67 -27.23 -24.99
CA ARG A 424 -1.27 -26.03 -25.55
C ARG A 424 -0.68 -24.79 -24.85
N PRO A 425 0.08 -23.95 -25.55
CA PRO A 425 0.45 -22.67 -24.96
C PRO A 425 -0.84 -21.91 -24.58
N LEU A 426 -0.89 -21.39 -23.37
CA LEU A 426 -1.93 -20.43 -22.97
C LEU A 426 -2.06 -19.39 -24.07
N MET A 427 -3.29 -19.02 -24.43
CA MET A 427 -3.51 -17.88 -25.31
C MET A 427 -2.78 -16.68 -24.72
N GLN A 428 -1.60 -16.38 -25.26
CA GLN A 428 -0.79 -15.26 -24.82
C GLN A 428 -1.61 -13.99 -25.06
N ASN A 429 -1.86 -13.25 -23.98
CA ASN A 429 -2.18 -11.84 -24.15
C ASN A 429 -1.16 -11.25 -25.09
N SER A 430 -1.62 -10.67 -26.18
CA SER A 430 -0.78 -10.18 -27.27
C SER A 430 0.21 -9.09 -26.84
N TYR A 431 0.25 -8.72 -25.56
CA TYR A 431 1.04 -7.60 -25.06
C TYR A 431 1.81 -7.94 -23.79
N LEU A 432 3.11 -7.71 -23.81
CA LEU A 432 4.00 -7.74 -22.67
C LEU A 432 4.27 -6.31 -22.20
N PRO A 433 3.88 -5.92 -20.98
CA PRO A 433 4.25 -4.63 -20.44
C PRO A 433 5.75 -4.56 -20.15
N PHE A 434 6.35 -3.43 -20.38
CA PHE A 434 7.74 -3.15 -20.02
C PHE A 434 7.91 -1.74 -19.47
N THR A 435 8.96 -1.55 -18.69
CA THR A 435 9.40 -0.24 -18.22
C THR A 435 10.80 0.01 -18.77
N LYS A 436 10.99 1.16 -19.39
CA LYS A 436 12.32 1.64 -19.79
C LYS A 436 12.90 2.43 -18.65
N MET A 437 14.08 2.02 -18.17
CA MET A 437 14.80 2.72 -17.10
C MET A 437 16.22 3.07 -17.52
N GLU A 438 16.75 4.12 -16.89
CA GLU A 438 18.11 4.59 -17.05
C GLU A 438 18.81 4.61 -15.69
N GLY A 439 20.10 4.27 -15.65
CA GLY A 439 20.93 4.34 -14.46
C GLY A 439 22.37 4.69 -14.81
N SER A 440 22.76 5.94 -14.57
CA SER A 440 24.12 6.45 -14.80
C SER A 440 24.65 6.23 -16.23
N GLY A 441 23.78 6.48 -17.23
CA GLY A 441 24.11 6.40 -18.66
C GLY A 441 23.89 5.05 -19.32
N ASN A 442 23.51 4.00 -18.60
CA ASN A 442 23.03 2.76 -19.18
C ASN A 442 21.50 2.66 -19.11
N ASP A 443 20.89 2.23 -20.18
CA ASP A 443 19.46 2.11 -20.29
C ASP A 443 18.99 0.65 -20.48
N PHE A 444 17.91 0.29 -19.80
CA PHE A 444 17.41 -1.07 -19.74
C PHE A 444 15.92 -1.16 -20.06
N ILE A 445 15.53 -2.26 -20.74
CA ILE A 445 14.15 -2.70 -20.84
C ILE A 445 13.88 -3.64 -19.67
N ILE A 446 12.99 -3.28 -18.75
CA ILE A 446 12.63 -4.11 -17.60
C ILE A 446 11.29 -4.78 -17.85
N VAL A 447 11.24 -6.09 -17.63
CA VAL A 447 10.05 -6.92 -17.78
C VAL A 447 9.78 -7.65 -16.47
N ASP A 448 8.58 -7.46 -15.90
CA ASP A 448 8.09 -8.34 -14.83
C ASP A 448 7.58 -9.64 -15.44
N ASN A 449 8.37 -10.69 -15.32
CA ASN A 449 8.08 -12.02 -15.87
C ASN A 449 7.76 -13.08 -14.81
N ARG A 450 7.23 -12.66 -13.66
CA ARG A 450 6.78 -13.60 -12.61
C ARG A 450 5.64 -14.51 -13.10
N LEU A 451 4.85 -14.05 -14.06
CA LEU A 451 3.82 -14.84 -14.73
C LEU A 451 4.35 -15.69 -15.91
N SER A 452 5.67 -15.75 -16.10
CA SER A 452 6.33 -16.54 -17.18
C SER A 452 5.82 -16.27 -18.60
N LEU A 453 5.39 -15.04 -18.90
CA LEU A 453 4.87 -14.62 -20.20
C LEU A 453 6.00 -14.57 -21.26
N LEU A 454 7.20 -14.24 -20.85
CA LEU A 454 8.41 -14.21 -21.70
C LEU A 454 9.17 -15.51 -21.55
N GLN A 455 9.22 -16.32 -22.63
CA GLN A 455 9.88 -17.63 -22.63
C GLN A 455 11.38 -17.55 -22.93
N ASN A 456 11.81 -16.66 -23.80
CA ASN A 456 13.17 -16.55 -24.28
C ASN A 456 13.71 -15.11 -24.15
N GLY A 457 14.44 -14.85 -23.05
CA GLY A 457 15.03 -13.54 -22.78
C GLY A 457 16.11 -13.15 -23.80
N ARG A 458 16.88 -14.13 -24.31
CA ARG A 458 17.90 -13.89 -25.35
C ARG A 458 17.29 -13.37 -26.65
N GLU A 459 16.27 -14.03 -27.16
CA GLU A 459 15.56 -13.59 -28.39
C GLU A 459 14.91 -12.25 -28.20
N PHE A 460 14.35 -12.02 -27.00
CA PHE A 460 13.75 -10.76 -26.64
C PHE A 460 14.78 -9.61 -26.68
N ALA A 461 15.97 -9.82 -26.11
CA ALA A 461 17.04 -8.82 -26.13
C ALA A 461 17.49 -8.52 -27.58
N LEU A 462 17.76 -9.55 -28.37
CA LEU A 462 18.15 -9.40 -29.79
C LEU A 462 17.10 -8.64 -30.62
N LYS A 463 15.82 -8.85 -30.33
CA LYS A 463 14.71 -8.22 -31.07
C LYS A 463 14.45 -6.77 -30.65
N PHE A 464 14.51 -6.47 -29.34
CA PHE A 464 14.03 -5.21 -28.80
C PHE A 464 15.12 -4.23 -28.32
N CYS A 465 16.36 -4.67 -28.08
CA CYS A 465 17.47 -3.77 -27.75
C CYS A 465 17.97 -2.92 -28.94
N PRO A 466 17.88 -3.32 -30.21
CA PRO A 466 18.35 -2.46 -31.30
C PRO A 466 17.65 -1.10 -31.33
N ARG A 467 18.43 0.02 -31.28
CA ARG A 467 17.89 1.38 -31.10
C ARG A 467 17.07 1.90 -32.30
N LYS A 468 17.28 1.33 -33.51
CA LYS A 468 16.55 1.74 -34.73
C LYS A 468 15.39 0.83 -35.11
N LYS A 469 15.36 -0.40 -34.58
CA LYS A 469 14.38 -1.42 -35.01
C LYS A 469 13.57 -2.01 -33.83
N GLY A 470 13.98 -1.69 -32.59
CA GLY A 470 13.35 -2.10 -31.35
C GLY A 470 13.02 -0.91 -30.46
N ILE A 471 12.88 -1.16 -29.16
CA ILE A 471 12.72 -0.14 -28.12
C ILE A 471 14.02 0.67 -27.99
N GLY A 472 15.16 -0.01 -28.18
CA GLY A 472 16.48 0.55 -27.98
C GLY A 472 16.92 0.49 -26.51
N ALA A 473 17.94 -0.33 -26.21
CA ALA A 473 18.50 -0.42 -24.87
C ALA A 473 19.90 -1.06 -24.90
N ASP A 474 20.67 -0.85 -23.85
CA ASP A 474 21.94 -1.54 -23.62
C ASP A 474 21.71 -2.98 -23.16
N GLY A 475 20.53 -3.26 -22.53
CA GLY A 475 20.19 -4.61 -22.11
C GLY A 475 18.74 -4.75 -21.67
N VAL A 476 18.40 -5.98 -21.26
CA VAL A 476 17.10 -6.38 -20.73
C VAL A 476 17.26 -6.94 -19.33
N LEU A 477 16.41 -6.51 -18.39
CA LEU A 477 16.32 -7.04 -17.04
C LEU A 477 14.98 -7.76 -16.88
N ILE A 478 15.00 -9.05 -16.62
CA ILE A 478 13.80 -9.88 -16.48
C ILE A 478 13.65 -10.27 -15.02
N LEU A 479 12.61 -9.75 -14.38
CA LEU A 479 12.24 -10.07 -13.02
C LEU A 479 11.42 -11.37 -12.97
N LYS A 480 11.83 -12.32 -12.12
CA LYS A 480 11.19 -13.62 -11.91
C LYS A 480 10.98 -13.90 -10.43
N GLU A 481 10.16 -14.90 -10.11
CA GLU A 481 10.07 -15.44 -8.75
C GLU A 481 11.39 -16.01 -8.26
N SER A 482 11.66 -15.91 -6.95
CA SER A 482 12.79 -16.53 -6.28
C SER A 482 12.35 -17.25 -5.00
N SER A 483 12.96 -18.38 -4.70
CA SER A 483 12.81 -19.06 -3.40
C SER A 483 13.88 -18.67 -2.38
N LYS A 484 14.85 -17.82 -2.77
CA LYS A 484 16.05 -17.48 -1.98
C LYS A 484 16.14 -15.99 -1.63
N ALA A 485 15.41 -15.14 -2.35
CA ALA A 485 15.40 -13.68 -2.21
C ALA A 485 13.99 -13.14 -2.51
N ASP A 486 13.79 -11.84 -2.41
CA ASP A 486 12.48 -11.25 -2.70
C ASP A 486 12.06 -11.47 -4.16
N PHE A 487 13.02 -11.53 -5.07
CA PHE A 487 12.84 -11.86 -6.50
C PHE A 487 14.17 -12.31 -7.13
N LYS A 488 14.10 -12.81 -8.36
CA LYS A 488 15.26 -13.18 -9.19
C LYS A 488 15.34 -12.29 -10.42
N VAL A 489 16.56 -12.00 -10.87
CA VAL A 489 16.82 -11.21 -12.08
C VAL A 489 17.66 -12.01 -13.06
N GLN A 490 17.21 -12.05 -14.31
CA GLN A 490 18.04 -12.43 -15.45
C GLN A 490 18.43 -11.18 -16.23
N ILE A 491 19.68 -11.05 -16.58
CA ILE A 491 20.27 -9.87 -17.24
C ILE A 491 20.75 -10.30 -18.61
N PHE A 492 20.23 -9.69 -19.68
CA PHE A 492 20.67 -9.94 -21.04
C PHE A 492 21.26 -8.67 -21.66
N ASN A 493 22.44 -8.78 -22.23
CA ASN A 493 23.03 -7.72 -23.05
C ASN A 493 22.28 -7.58 -24.38
N SER A 494 22.53 -6.48 -25.10
CA SER A 494 21.89 -6.23 -26.40
C SER A 494 22.25 -7.25 -27.50
N ASP A 495 23.37 -7.99 -27.33
CA ASP A 495 23.77 -9.09 -28.21
C ASP A 495 23.13 -10.45 -27.81
N GLY A 496 22.27 -10.46 -26.82
CA GLY A 496 21.58 -11.65 -26.30
C GLY A 496 22.41 -12.52 -25.37
N SER A 497 23.62 -12.14 -25.01
CA SER A 497 24.41 -12.84 -24.00
C SER A 497 23.86 -12.58 -22.61
N GLU A 498 23.83 -13.58 -21.73
CA GLU A 498 23.41 -13.41 -20.33
C GLU A 498 24.60 -12.96 -19.48
N ALA A 499 24.38 -11.89 -18.71
CA ALA A 499 25.37 -11.31 -17.81
C ALA A 499 25.15 -11.77 -16.37
N GLU A 500 26.24 -11.98 -15.62
CA GLU A 500 26.17 -12.42 -14.23
C GLU A 500 25.63 -11.30 -13.30
N MET A 501 26.06 -10.06 -13.55
CA MET A 501 25.69 -8.88 -12.77
C MET A 501 26.01 -7.58 -13.54
N CYS A 502 25.20 -6.56 -13.36
CA CYS A 502 25.43 -5.20 -13.83
C CYS A 502 25.05 -4.21 -12.73
N GLY A 503 26.00 -3.41 -12.24
CA GLY A 503 25.76 -2.45 -11.16
C GLY A 503 24.69 -1.38 -11.49
N ASN A 504 24.65 -0.90 -12.72
CA ASN A 504 23.65 0.05 -13.20
C ASN A 504 22.28 -0.62 -13.32
N GLY A 505 22.23 -1.82 -13.92
CA GLY A 505 21.02 -2.63 -13.99
C GLY A 505 20.48 -3.05 -12.61
N ALA A 506 21.37 -3.34 -11.66
CA ALA A 506 20.99 -3.67 -10.28
C ALA A 506 20.23 -2.55 -9.58
N ARG A 507 20.63 -1.29 -9.79
CA ARG A 507 19.89 -0.13 -9.26
C ARG A 507 18.53 0.03 -9.95
N CYS A 508 18.49 -0.09 -11.28
CA CYS A 508 17.25 0.04 -12.05
C CYS A 508 16.21 -1.01 -11.63
N ILE A 509 16.61 -2.29 -11.52
CA ILE A 509 15.66 -3.35 -11.15
C ILE A 509 15.20 -3.27 -9.69
N ALA A 510 16.07 -2.86 -8.77
CA ALA A 510 15.69 -2.62 -7.37
C ALA A 510 14.68 -1.48 -7.26
N HIS A 511 14.91 -0.39 -7.97
CA HIS A 511 13.98 0.74 -8.02
C HIS A 511 12.66 0.36 -8.68
N PHE A 512 12.69 -0.36 -9.79
CA PHE A 512 11.49 -0.91 -10.43
C PHE A 512 10.66 -1.77 -9.48
N ALA A 513 11.30 -2.71 -8.77
CA ALA A 513 10.61 -3.59 -7.83
C ALA A 513 9.95 -2.81 -6.68
N TYR A 514 10.60 -1.77 -6.19
CA TYR A 514 10.03 -0.87 -5.20
C TYR A 514 8.83 -0.08 -5.76
N LEU A 515 8.98 0.57 -6.92
CA LEU A 515 7.92 1.35 -7.56
C LEU A 515 6.68 0.51 -7.90
N LYS A 516 6.87 -0.76 -8.26
CA LYS A 516 5.77 -1.69 -8.55
C LYS A 516 5.21 -2.39 -7.30
N GLY A 517 5.67 -2.02 -6.10
CA GLY A 517 5.20 -2.61 -4.85
C GLY A 517 5.54 -4.10 -4.70
N ILE A 518 6.54 -4.59 -5.43
CA ILE A 518 7.01 -5.98 -5.34
C ILE A 518 7.80 -6.18 -4.04
N THR A 519 8.55 -5.14 -3.64
CA THR A 519 9.37 -5.15 -2.43
C THR A 519 9.27 -3.80 -1.69
N GLY A 520 9.77 -3.77 -0.45
CA GLY A 520 9.92 -2.54 0.33
C GLY A 520 11.16 -1.72 -0.06
N ARG A 521 11.46 -0.68 0.73
CA ARG A 521 12.65 0.17 0.55
C ARG A 521 13.97 -0.58 0.74
N ARG A 522 13.99 -1.70 1.45
CA ARG A 522 15.12 -2.61 1.61
C ARG A 522 14.70 -3.99 1.14
N GLY A 523 15.60 -4.66 0.46
CA GLY A 523 15.33 -5.99 -0.06
C GLY A 523 16.58 -6.63 -0.64
N SER A 524 16.35 -7.77 -1.27
CA SER A 524 17.41 -8.55 -1.95
C SER A 524 16.88 -9.20 -3.22
N PHE A 525 17.76 -9.46 -4.16
CA PHE A 525 17.42 -10.22 -5.37
C PHE A 525 18.53 -11.20 -5.75
N GLU A 526 18.11 -12.30 -6.35
CA GLU A 526 19.00 -13.34 -6.85
C GLU A 526 19.47 -13.03 -8.26
N THR A 527 20.79 -13.15 -8.52
CA THR A 527 21.42 -13.09 -9.84
C THR A 527 22.32 -14.30 -10.03
N LEU A 528 22.94 -14.47 -11.21
CA LEU A 528 23.98 -15.47 -11.43
C LEU A 528 25.22 -15.25 -10.55
N ALA A 529 25.52 -14.01 -10.17
CA ALA A 529 26.60 -13.66 -9.25
C ALA A 529 26.28 -13.89 -7.77
N GLY A 530 25.02 -14.28 -7.43
CA GLY A 530 24.55 -14.49 -6.06
C GLY A 530 23.45 -13.54 -5.64
N ILE A 531 23.23 -13.41 -4.33
CA ILE A 531 22.20 -12.55 -3.75
C ILE A 531 22.76 -11.15 -3.54
N ILE A 532 22.07 -10.15 -4.09
CA ILE A 532 22.41 -8.73 -3.99
C ILE A 532 21.39 -8.04 -3.09
N SER A 533 21.84 -7.42 -2.03
CA SER A 533 20.99 -6.56 -1.17
C SER A 533 21.02 -5.12 -1.65
N TYR A 534 19.91 -4.41 -1.44
CA TYR A 534 19.76 -3.01 -1.82
C TYR A 534 18.94 -2.21 -0.79
N GLU A 535 19.08 -0.89 -0.89
CA GLU A 535 18.30 0.08 -0.12
C GLU A 535 17.95 1.30 -0.98
N ILE A 536 16.66 1.67 -1.01
CA ILE A 536 16.16 2.88 -1.67
C ILE A 536 16.35 4.05 -0.70
N GLN A 537 17.23 4.99 -1.04
CA GLN A 537 17.58 6.12 -0.20
C GLN A 537 16.55 7.25 -0.29
N ASN A 538 16.15 7.61 -1.50
CA ASN A 538 15.13 8.62 -1.80
C ASN A 538 14.38 8.26 -3.09
N GLU A 539 13.68 9.22 -3.72
CA GLU A 539 12.80 8.98 -4.87
C GLU A 539 13.48 8.27 -6.05
N ASN A 540 14.77 8.51 -6.30
CA ASN A 540 15.48 7.95 -7.46
C ASN A 540 16.90 7.42 -7.15
N ARG A 541 17.35 7.45 -5.90
CA ARG A 541 18.70 6.96 -5.55
C ARG A 541 18.65 5.60 -4.87
N VAL A 542 19.44 4.69 -5.39
CA VAL A 542 19.49 3.29 -4.95
C VAL A 542 20.91 2.92 -4.56
N LYS A 543 21.04 2.34 -3.37
CA LYS A 543 22.28 1.79 -2.82
C LYS A 543 22.26 0.28 -2.94
N VAL A 544 23.24 -0.29 -3.66
CA VAL A 544 23.34 -1.74 -3.88
C VAL A 544 24.64 -2.30 -3.30
N LYS A 545 24.58 -3.50 -2.73
CA LYS A 545 25.76 -4.22 -2.23
C LYS A 545 26.61 -4.65 -3.42
N MET A 546 27.90 -4.35 -3.34
CA MET A 546 28.91 -4.78 -4.32
C MET A 546 29.79 -5.89 -3.75
N SER A 547 30.52 -6.57 -4.62
CA SER A 547 31.55 -7.53 -4.18
C SER A 547 32.63 -6.80 -3.40
N ASP A 548 33.07 -7.39 -2.30
CA ASP A 548 34.19 -6.84 -1.54
C ASP A 548 35.50 -7.00 -2.38
N PRO A 549 36.32 -5.94 -2.46
CA PRO A 549 37.48 -5.94 -3.31
C PRO A 549 38.58 -6.87 -2.80
N HIS A 550 39.30 -7.48 -3.73
CA HIS A 550 40.41 -8.36 -3.44
C HIS A 550 41.58 -8.17 -4.44
N SER A 551 42.70 -8.84 -4.21
CA SER A 551 43.89 -8.81 -5.09
C SER A 551 44.40 -7.37 -5.31
N ILE A 552 44.42 -6.56 -4.24
CA ILE A 552 44.88 -5.17 -4.30
C ILE A 552 46.41 -5.16 -4.50
N SER A 553 46.89 -4.43 -5.49
CA SER A 553 48.30 -4.22 -5.77
C SER A 553 48.58 -2.78 -6.15
N LEU A 554 49.33 -2.10 -5.31
CA LEU A 554 49.65 -0.69 -5.51
C LEU A 554 50.92 -0.50 -6.30
N ASN A 555 50.99 0.61 -7.05
CA ASN A 555 52.20 1.07 -7.76
C ASN A 555 52.82 0.07 -8.72
N ILE A 556 52.00 -0.64 -9.50
CA ILE A 556 52.41 -1.62 -10.50
C ILE A 556 53.03 -0.90 -11.68
N ALA A 557 54.27 -1.28 -12.07
CA ALA A 557 54.89 -0.83 -13.29
C ALA A 557 54.48 -1.68 -14.49
N LEU A 558 54.02 -1.04 -15.56
CA LEU A 558 53.74 -1.63 -16.86
C LEU A 558 54.73 -1.09 -17.90
N SER A 559 55.33 -1.99 -18.69
CA SER A 559 56.20 -1.65 -19.81
C SER A 559 55.39 -1.62 -21.10
N LEU A 560 55.15 -0.45 -21.65
CA LEU A 560 54.37 -0.23 -22.88
C LEU A 560 55.31 0.17 -24.05
N GLY A 561 56.15 -0.76 -24.45
CA GLY A 561 57.21 -0.54 -25.43
C GLY A 561 58.40 0.23 -24.81
N LYS A 562 58.68 1.46 -25.27
CA LYS A 562 59.75 2.30 -24.70
C LYS A 562 59.31 3.09 -23.48
N GLU A 563 57.99 3.12 -23.17
CA GLU A 563 57.41 3.85 -22.07
C GLU A 563 57.20 2.94 -20.86
N SER A 564 57.36 3.48 -19.66
CA SER A 564 56.98 2.80 -18.40
C SER A 564 55.89 3.61 -17.70
N LEU A 565 54.82 2.93 -17.37
CA LEU A 565 53.66 3.52 -16.68
C LEU A 565 53.49 2.90 -15.32
N ARG A 566 53.10 3.66 -14.30
CA ARG A 566 52.73 3.11 -12.97
C ARG A 566 51.28 3.38 -12.68
N GLY A 567 50.59 2.36 -12.14
CA GLY A 567 49.19 2.44 -11.72
C GLY A 567 48.88 1.43 -10.63
N HIS A 568 47.64 1.22 -10.36
CA HIS A 568 47.17 0.40 -9.26
C HIS A 568 46.17 -0.62 -9.77
N TYR A 569 46.15 -1.80 -9.19
CA TYR A 569 45.27 -2.89 -9.61
C TYR A 569 44.44 -3.39 -8.42
N LEU A 570 43.21 -3.73 -8.69
CA LEU A 570 42.37 -4.49 -7.78
C LEU A 570 41.22 -5.17 -8.54
N ASN A 571 40.59 -6.14 -7.87
CA ASN A 571 39.43 -6.83 -8.39
C ASN A 571 38.20 -6.48 -7.52
N THR A 572 37.15 -5.97 -8.13
CA THR A 572 35.86 -5.60 -7.49
C THR A 572 34.70 -6.47 -8.00
N GLY A 573 34.98 -7.72 -8.32
CA GLY A 573 34.16 -8.66 -9.08
C GLY A 573 34.62 -8.78 -10.53
N VAL A 574 35.24 -7.73 -11.05
CA VAL A 574 36.00 -7.71 -12.31
C VAL A 574 37.32 -6.95 -12.09
N PRO A 575 38.39 -7.27 -12.87
CA PRO A 575 39.69 -6.62 -12.70
C PRO A 575 39.72 -5.18 -13.21
N HIS A 576 40.34 -4.29 -12.42
CA HIS A 576 40.50 -2.87 -12.72
C HIS A 576 41.96 -2.44 -12.58
N PHE A 577 42.44 -1.62 -13.53
CA PHE A 577 43.70 -0.92 -13.44
C PHE A 577 43.44 0.58 -13.38
N VAL A 578 43.75 1.17 -12.24
CA VAL A 578 43.45 2.58 -11.91
C VAL A 578 44.71 3.44 -12.14
N LEU A 579 44.53 4.51 -12.88
CA LEU A 579 45.55 5.53 -13.22
C LEU A 579 45.10 6.92 -12.74
N PHE A 580 45.92 7.55 -11.91
CA PHE A 580 45.69 8.95 -11.55
C PHE A 580 46.23 9.87 -12.62
N VAL A 581 45.41 10.85 -13.03
CA VAL A 581 45.74 11.87 -14.02
C VAL A 581 45.50 13.26 -13.46
N PRO A 582 46.28 14.26 -13.87
CA PRO A 582 46.11 15.66 -13.41
C PRO A 582 44.78 16.28 -13.83
N LYS A 583 44.31 15.95 -15.04
CA LYS A 583 43.04 16.42 -15.61
C LYS A 583 42.37 15.28 -16.39
N ILE A 584 41.12 15.00 -16.08
CA ILE A 584 40.39 13.87 -16.65
C ILE A 584 40.07 14.07 -18.14
N GLU A 585 39.86 15.31 -18.55
CA GLU A 585 39.53 15.66 -19.94
C GLU A 585 40.72 15.38 -20.89
N GLU A 586 41.93 15.46 -20.36
CA GLU A 586 43.21 15.26 -21.13
C GLU A 586 43.67 13.79 -21.07
N ALA A 587 42.92 12.88 -20.41
CA ALA A 587 43.33 11.49 -20.28
C ALA A 587 43.39 10.78 -21.67
N PRO A 588 44.53 10.15 -22.01
CA PRO A 588 44.75 9.54 -23.33
C PRO A 588 44.07 8.18 -23.42
N LEU A 589 42.74 8.16 -23.28
CA LEU A 589 41.97 6.94 -23.10
C LEU A 589 41.99 6.04 -24.37
N GLU A 590 41.80 6.64 -25.54
CA GLU A 590 41.72 5.87 -26.80
C GLU A 590 43.07 5.25 -27.21
N ASP A 591 44.17 5.89 -26.88
CA ASP A 591 45.48 5.40 -27.22
C ASP A 591 46.08 4.48 -26.15
N LEU A 592 46.00 4.88 -24.90
CA LEU A 592 46.70 4.20 -23.79
C LEU A 592 45.88 3.05 -23.21
N ALA A 593 44.57 3.17 -23.12
CA ALA A 593 43.76 2.15 -22.47
C ALA A 593 43.78 0.78 -23.19
N PRO A 594 43.69 0.69 -24.53
CA PRO A 594 43.79 -0.60 -25.23
C PRO A 594 45.12 -1.30 -24.96
N ARG A 595 46.23 -0.56 -24.91
CA ARG A 595 47.58 -1.09 -24.64
C ARG A 595 47.66 -1.65 -23.22
N ILE A 596 47.02 -1.05 -22.24
CA ILE A 596 46.94 -1.54 -20.86
C ILE A 596 45.97 -2.71 -20.78
N ARG A 597 44.79 -2.62 -21.39
CA ARG A 597 43.72 -3.62 -21.40
C ARG A 597 44.23 -5.01 -21.81
N TYR A 598 45.12 -5.07 -22.81
CA TYR A 598 45.70 -6.32 -23.36
C TYR A 598 47.13 -6.61 -22.86
N HIS A 599 47.63 -5.87 -21.89
CA HIS A 599 48.98 -6.06 -21.38
C HIS A 599 49.20 -7.47 -20.79
N SER A 600 50.38 -8.05 -21.00
CA SER A 600 50.68 -9.43 -20.62
C SER A 600 50.46 -9.73 -19.13
N LYS A 601 50.64 -8.77 -18.26
CA LYS A 601 50.38 -8.91 -16.80
C LYS A 601 48.91 -9.20 -16.44
N PHE A 602 47.97 -8.90 -17.32
CA PHE A 602 46.55 -9.11 -17.07
C PHE A 602 45.94 -10.28 -17.86
N LYS A 603 46.78 -11.07 -18.56
CA LYS A 603 46.31 -12.26 -19.27
C LYS A 603 45.87 -13.36 -18.31
N PRO A 604 44.90 -14.25 -18.73
CA PRO A 604 44.22 -14.22 -20.05
C PRO A 604 43.08 -13.24 -20.16
N ALA A 605 42.45 -12.81 -19.05
CA ALA A 605 41.19 -12.08 -19.04
C ALA A 605 41.32 -10.58 -19.39
N GLY A 606 42.52 -9.99 -19.18
CA GLY A 606 42.72 -8.54 -19.29
C GLY A 606 42.09 -7.76 -18.14
N THR A 607 42.05 -6.44 -18.23
CA THR A 607 41.54 -5.53 -17.17
C THR A 607 40.76 -4.39 -17.76
N ASN A 608 39.79 -3.84 -17.00
CA ASN A 608 39.26 -2.48 -17.23
C ASN A 608 40.35 -1.47 -16.91
N VAL A 609 40.27 -0.29 -17.52
CA VAL A 609 41.23 0.80 -17.29
C VAL A 609 40.51 2.06 -16.89
N ASP A 610 40.74 2.49 -15.66
CA ASP A 610 40.10 3.65 -15.07
C ASP A 610 41.09 4.82 -14.94
N PHE A 611 40.82 5.92 -15.62
CA PHE A 611 41.54 7.18 -15.44
C PHE A 611 40.81 8.00 -14.38
N VAL A 612 41.53 8.49 -13.38
CA VAL A 612 40.99 9.16 -12.21
C VAL A 612 41.69 10.48 -11.94
N GLU A 613 40.93 11.56 -11.89
CA GLU A 613 41.37 12.87 -11.36
C GLU A 613 40.84 12.98 -9.92
N VAL A 614 41.72 13.33 -9.00
CA VAL A 614 41.41 13.54 -7.60
C VAL A 614 41.09 15.04 -7.36
N GLY A 615 39.81 15.34 -7.21
CA GLY A 615 39.35 16.68 -6.83
C GLY A 615 39.25 16.85 -5.31
N LYS A 616 38.88 18.06 -4.84
CA LYS A 616 38.84 18.37 -3.41
C LYS A 616 37.85 17.53 -2.60
N ASN A 617 36.68 17.21 -3.17
CA ASN A 617 35.62 16.44 -2.49
C ASN A 617 34.98 15.39 -3.41
N ILE A 618 35.51 15.17 -4.61
CA ILE A 618 34.93 14.27 -5.61
C ILE A 618 36.02 13.74 -6.54
N LEU A 619 35.98 12.47 -6.88
CA LEU A 619 36.77 11.89 -7.94
C LEU A 619 36.06 12.12 -9.28
N ARG A 620 36.82 12.41 -10.34
CA ARG A 620 36.34 12.39 -11.73
C ARG A 620 36.93 11.21 -12.42
N MET A 621 36.12 10.42 -13.11
CA MET A 621 36.55 9.13 -13.68
C MET A 621 36.06 8.95 -15.12
N ARG A 622 36.95 8.36 -15.93
CA ARG A 622 36.64 7.82 -17.27
C ARG A 622 37.16 6.40 -17.35
N THR A 623 36.36 5.51 -17.89
CA THR A 623 36.67 4.07 -17.95
C THR A 623 36.65 3.55 -19.38
N TYR A 624 37.73 2.80 -19.76
CA TYR A 624 37.73 1.91 -20.92
C TYR A 624 37.36 0.49 -20.45
N GLU A 625 36.22 0.00 -20.94
CA GLU A 625 35.62 -1.19 -20.37
C GLU A 625 35.89 -2.43 -21.21
N ARG A 626 36.33 -3.49 -20.51
CA ARG A 626 36.53 -4.83 -21.05
C ARG A 626 35.20 -5.43 -21.53
N GLY A 627 35.16 -5.92 -22.78
CA GLY A 627 33.97 -6.49 -23.41
C GLY A 627 33.16 -5.47 -24.22
N VAL A 628 33.23 -4.18 -23.88
CA VAL A 628 32.79 -3.08 -24.71
C VAL A 628 33.86 -2.64 -25.66
N GLU A 629 35.12 -2.76 -25.21
CA GLU A 629 36.37 -2.38 -25.92
C GLU A 629 36.30 -0.88 -26.35
N GLY A 630 35.85 -0.04 -25.43
CA GLY A 630 35.67 1.39 -25.61
C GLY A 630 35.36 2.11 -24.32
N GLU A 631 35.26 3.44 -24.38
CA GLU A 631 34.83 4.27 -23.26
C GLU A 631 33.33 4.06 -22.99
N THR A 632 32.97 3.84 -21.72
CA THR A 632 31.58 3.79 -21.25
C THR A 632 31.25 5.03 -20.46
N LEU A 633 29.94 5.40 -20.42
CA LEU A 633 29.48 6.57 -19.68
C LEU A 633 29.67 6.44 -18.16
N ALA A 634 29.54 5.19 -17.62
CA ALA A 634 29.82 4.90 -16.22
C ALA A 634 30.10 3.41 -16.04
N CYS A 635 31.10 3.09 -15.21
CA CYS A 635 31.40 1.74 -14.75
C CYS A 635 31.28 1.69 -13.22
N GLY A 636 30.29 0.97 -12.70
CA GLY A 636 30.02 0.88 -11.27
C GLY A 636 31.16 0.22 -10.49
N THR A 637 31.72 -0.88 -11.01
CA THR A 637 32.90 -1.58 -10.45
C THR A 637 34.16 -0.74 -10.54
N GLY A 638 34.32 0.07 -11.59
CA GLY A 638 35.40 1.04 -11.76
C GLY A 638 35.31 2.18 -10.74
N ALA A 639 34.10 2.66 -10.45
CA ALA A 639 33.90 3.66 -9.41
C ALA A 639 34.31 3.13 -8.03
N VAL A 640 33.94 1.87 -7.71
CA VAL A 640 34.40 1.19 -6.49
C VAL A 640 35.93 1.05 -6.47
N ALA A 641 36.51 0.62 -7.56
CA ALA A 641 37.98 0.46 -7.69
C ALA A 641 38.68 1.80 -7.46
N SER A 642 38.24 2.85 -8.13
CA SER A 642 38.79 4.21 -8.03
C SER A 642 38.68 4.77 -6.60
N ALA A 643 37.54 4.56 -5.93
CA ALA A 643 37.33 5.02 -4.56
C ALA A 643 38.24 4.29 -3.56
N ILE A 644 38.35 2.97 -3.65
CA ILE A 644 39.21 2.13 -2.77
C ILE A 644 40.68 2.52 -2.93
N ILE A 645 41.18 2.63 -4.16
CA ILE A 645 42.55 3.05 -4.42
C ILE A 645 42.81 4.47 -3.93
N SER A 646 41.85 5.38 -4.12
CA SER A 646 41.96 6.76 -3.62
C SER A 646 42.00 6.83 -2.09
N ASN A 647 41.26 5.98 -1.38
CA ASN A 647 41.38 5.84 0.07
C ASN A 647 42.80 5.40 0.48
N LEU A 648 43.37 4.42 -0.21
CA LEU A 648 44.68 3.87 0.11
C LEU A 648 45.84 4.88 -0.16
N ILE A 649 45.72 5.69 -1.22
CA ILE A 649 46.80 6.60 -1.67
C ILE A 649 46.64 8.00 -1.05
N TYR A 650 45.42 8.53 -0.99
CA TYR A 650 45.13 9.90 -0.58
C TYR A 650 44.37 10.03 0.74
N SER A 651 44.11 8.91 1.41
CA SER A 651 43.38 8.84 2.70
C SER A 651 42.01 9.50 2.65
N LEU A 652 41.29 9.34 1.54
CA LEU A 652 39.92 9.85 1.40
C LEU A 652 38.95 8.94 2.18
N ASP A 653 38.04 9.52 2.95
CA ASP A 653 37.07 8.80 3.77
C ASP A 653 35.80 8.40 3.01
N SER A 654 35.24 7.25 3.35
CA SER A 654 33.92 6.79 2.88
C SER A 654 32.80 7.64 3.51
N PRO A 655 31.73 8.05 2.75
CA PRO A 655 31.53 7.76 1.33
C PRO A 655 32.34 8.65 0.39
N ILE A 656 32.89 8.08 -0.68
CA ILE A 656 33.62 8.80 -1.72
C ILE A 656 32.70 9.02 -2.92
N LYS A 657 32.56 10.27 -3.33
CA LYS A 657 31.82 10.64 -4.54
C LYS A 657 32.68 10.46 -5.78
N VAL A 658 32.10 9.86 -6.81
CA VAL A 658 32.75 9.64 -8.10
C VAL A 658 31.86 10.19 -9.21
N ARG A 659 32.35 11.17 -9.93
CA ARG A 659 31.67 11.75 -11.10
C ARG A 659 32.16 11.06 -12.36
N THR A 660 31.24 10.45 -13.07
CA THR A 660 31.45 9.86 -14.39
C THR A 660 30.74 10.72 -15.45
N ARG A 661 30.87 10.38 -16.73
CA ARG A 661 30.08 11.00 -17.79
C ARG A 661 28.59 10.71 -17.69
N GLY A 662 28.23 9.56 -17.11
CA GLY A 662 26.85 9.13 -16.93
C GLY A 662 26.17 9.57 -15.62
N GLY A 663 26.87 10.30 -14.74
CA GLY A 663 26.31 10.80 -13.50
C GLY A 663 27.24 10.69 -12.28
N GLU A 664 26.67 11.01 -11.11
CA GLU A 664 27.38 10.98 -9.83
C GLU A 664 27.04 9.73 -9.04
N LEU A 665 28.06 8.97 -8.68
CA LEU A 665 27.99 7.77 -7.85
C LEU A 665 28.61 8.05 -6.47
N SER A 666 28.14 7.36 -5.43
CA SER A 666 28.74 7.37 -4.09
C SER A 666 29.16 5.97 -3.69
N VAL A 667 30.41 5.80 -3.29
CA VAL A 667 30.96 4.52 -2.88
C VAL A 667 31.13 4.52 -1.37
N TYR A 668 30.51 3.54 -0.72
CA TYR A 668 30.57 3.29 0.72
C TYR A 668 31.37 2.03 0.98
N PHE A 669 32.21 2.04 2.00
CA PHE A 669 32.95 0.86 2.43
C PHE A 669 33.43 0.99 3.88
N GLU A 670 33.72 -0.15 4.50
CA GLU A 670 34.36 -0.27 5.80
C GLU A 670 35.78 -0.79 5.64
N LYS A 671 36.74 -0.17 6.35
CA LYS A 671 38.13 -0.63 6.34
C LYS A 671 38.30 -1.70 7.38
N ALA A 672 38.47 -2.95 6.95
CA ALA A 672 38.61 -4.12 7.82
C ALA A 672 40.09 -4.51 8.08
N GLY A 673 41.04 -3.74 7.57
CA GLY A 673 42.50 -3.93 7.73
C GLY A 673 43.29 -2.98 6.83
N LYS A 674 44.60 -3.16 6.75
CA LYS A 674 45.50 -2.25 6.00
C LYS A 674 45.12 -2.17 4.51
N GLU A 675 44.78 -3.29 3.90
CA GLU A 675 44.35 -3.40 2.49
C GLU A 675 43.09 -4.29 2.36
N LYS A 676 42.29 -4.39 3.43
CA LYS A 676 41.03 -5.14 3.44
C LYS A 676 39.85 -4.19 3.59
N PHE A 677 38.88 -4.35 2.71
CA PHE A 677 37.65 -3.56 2.69
C PHE A 677 36.46 -4.53 2.68
N ALA A 678 35.43 -4.16 3.42
CA ALA A 678 34.19 -4.93 3.55
C ALA A 678 32.98 -4.00 3.48
N ASN A 679 31.81 -4.59 3.38
CA ASN A 679 30.55 -3.82 3.33
C ASN A 679 30.56 -2.75 2.26
N VAL A 680 31.04 -3.11 1.06
CA VAL A 680 31.11 -2.19 -0.07
C VAL A 680 29.73 -2.02 -0.69
N PHE A 681 29.31 -0.78 -0.83
CA PHE A 681 28.06 -0.41 -1.50
C PHE A 681 28.29 0.70 -2.53
N LEU A 682 27.51 0.62 -3.60
CA LEU A 682 27.45 1.64 -4.65
C LEU A 682 26.07 2.28 -4.67
N GLU A 683 26.01 3.60 -4.53
CA GLU A 683 24.78 4.38 -4.64
C GLU A 683 24.82 5.22 -5.90
N GLY A 684 23.69 5.30 -6.60
CA GLY A 684 23.51 6.13 -7.78
C GLY A 684 22.05 6.24 -8.17
N GLU A 685 21.79 7.07 -9.17
CA GLU A 685 20.45 7.28 -9.69
C GLU A 685 19.95 6.08 -10.51
N ALA A 686 18.62 5.91 -10.52
CA ALA A 686 17.90 4.99 -11.36
C ALA A 686 16.52 5.58 -11.66
N GLU A 687 16.24 5.91 -12.91
CA GLU A 687 15.05 6.66 -13.31
C GLU A 687 14.22 5.91 -14.33
N VAL A 688 12.88 6.05 -14.21
CA VAL A 688 11.95 5.58 -15.23
C VAL A 688 11.94 6.59 -16.38
N VAL A 689 12.25 6.12 -17.58
CA VAL A 689 12.21 6.96 -18.79
C VAL A 689 10.81 6.95 -19.40
N TYR A 690 10.23 5.76 -19.59
CA TYR A 690 8.84 5.56 -20.01
C TYR A 690 8.38 4.11 -19.79
N GLU A 691 7.07 3.90 -19.89
CA GLU A 691 6.44 2.59 -19.87
C GLU A 691 5.73 2.31 -21.20
N GLY A 692 5.63 1.03 -21.55
CA GLY A 692 4.99 0.63 -22.78
C GLY A 692 4.50 -0.82 -22.78
N LYS A 693 3.90 -1.21 -23.89
CA LYS A 693 3.44 -2.59 -24.14
C LYS A 693 4.00 -3.09 -25.46
N ILE A 694 4.49 -4.32 -25.47
CA ILE A 694 5.05 -4.98 -26.66
C ILE A 694 4.10 -6.09 -27.09
N THR A 695 3.78 -6.15 -28.38
CA THR A 695 3.10 -7.32 -28.95
C THR A 695 4.08 -8.48 -29.02
N ILE A 696 3.79 -9.54 -28.28
CA ILE A 696 4.50 -10.82 -28.39
C ILE A 696 3.73 -11.66 -29.41
N ARG A 697 4.36 -11.95 -30.54
CA ARG A 697 3.84 -12.88 -31.55
C ARG A 697 4.57 -14.20 -31.41
#